data_08e60adb03bfd838c8085554360c6565
#
_entry.id   08e60adb03bfd838c8085554360c6565
#
_cell.length_a   1.000
_cell.length_b   1.000
_cell.length_c   1.000
_cell.angle_alpha   90.00
_cell.angle_beta   90.00
_cell.angle_gamma   90.00
#
_symmetry.space_group_name_H-M   'P 1'
#
loop_
_entity.id
_entity.type
_entity.pdbx_description
1 polymer ?
#
loop_
_entity_poly.entity_id
_entity_poly.type
_entity_poly.pdbx_seq_one_letter_code
_entity_poly.pdbx_strand_id
1 'polypeptide(L)'
;MQKYKDKSLNIEERIDDLLSKMTNEEKVGQMLQVSYNTLSKEDYEKYKNLGIGSFLHVLGDEADDIKKRAEKTRLGIPPIFGIDAIHGHCLLNGATVFPSQLAMSSSFNRKLIHDMGKATAKEVVADGLDWTFSPVLCIARDLRWGRVNETFGEDSYVIGELGKAIIEGYEEDNLIIACAKHYIAYGEATGGRDAYDSEVSERKIREVFLPPFEKAAKIGCGSVMTAYGTVDSVPLNANPRMVREILKDEIGFDGFVVSDYENVLNLVTRQFIAENLKDASKLSIEAGNDMSMNTHEFYDCVLELIENNEIDIKYIDDAVRRILRAKFRIGLFDGKKTVDRSVINCNEHKKLNHKLAQESAVLLKNDGTLPLKGNKTIAVIGPNADDIRAIYGDWTYFSHPVPKENVTPMGDYYTIRRGMEEVFGKENILYSKGCDILGEENYIDDAVKIAEKADVVVCVIGDCLAQNGEYRDRADLELSGYQTELVKRLIDTKKPVIAVLVNCKPLCISYLKENCNAIIEDFNGGDFAGLAIAEMIGGKFNPSGKLTISFPRHSSQTPCYYNQYEGWHGGQYVDLEKGYVYEFGDGLSYSEFEYSNLRLSKNTIKNEEEITVSVDVTNKGNMDGKETVLMFVNDVISSVLTPTKQLKGFEKVFIKSGETATVNLKLNIKDLAIVTRDSEYIVEKGKFEIMVGRNTKEYLKDILSVEENIKL
;
A
#
# COMPACT_ATOMS: atom_id res chain seq x y z
N MET A 1 -9.54 -41.86 -17.24
CA MET A 1 -8.28 -41.23 -16.80
C MET A 1 -8.62 -39.85 -16.24
N GLN A 2 -8.11 -39.46 -15.08
CA GLN A 2 -8.37 -38.12 -14.51
C GLN A 2 -7.41 -37.12 -15.18
N LYS A 3 -7.88 -36.48 -16.27
CA LYS A 3 -7.02 -35.55 -17.05
C LYS A 3 -6.51 -34.39 -16.20
N TYR A 4 -7.28 -33.93 -15.21
CA TYR A 4 -6.86 -32.83 -14.34
C TYR A 4 -5.58 -33.14 -13.52
N LYS A 5 -5.21 -34.40 -13.36
CA LYS A 5 -3.96 -34.84 -12.71
C LYS A 5 -2.77 -34.97 -13.66
N ASP A 6 -2.99 -34.81 -14.94
CA ASP A 6 -1.92 -34.91 -15.96
C ASP A 6 -1.24 -33.54 -16.15
N LYS A 7 -0.03 -33.42 -15.62
CA LYS A 7 0.78 -32.20 -15.66
C LYS A 7 1.20 -31.79 -17.08
N SER A 8 1.11 -32.67 -18.05
CA SER A 8 1.48 -32.38 -19.44
C SER A 8 0.39 -31.64 -20.22
N LEU A 9 -0.85 -31.63 -19.68
CA LEU A 9 -1.97 -30.95 -20.31
C LEU A 9 -2.00 -29.46 -19.96
N ASN A 10 -2.63 -28.68 -20.83
CA ASN A 10 -2.91 -27.27 -20.59
C ASN A 10 -3.80 -27.09 -19.36
N ILE A 11 -3.60 -25.99 -18.60
CA ILE A 11 -4.35 -25.70 -17.38
C ILE A 11 -5.87 -25.66 -17.65
N GLU A 12 -6.32 -25.04 -18.75
CA GLU A 12 -7.75 -24.95 -19.07
C GLU A 12 -8.37 -26.32 -19.37
N GLU A 13 -7.67 -27.21 -20.07
CA GLU A 13 -8.12 -28.59 -20.30
C GLU A 13 -8.23 -29.37 -18.99
N ARG A 14 -7.34 -29.13 -18.05
CA ARG A 14 -7.36 -29.74 -16.72
C ARG A 14 -8.54 -29.22 -15.89
N ILE A 15 -8.83 -27.91 -15.96
CA ILE A 15 -9.98 -27.29 -15.30
C ILE A 15 -11.28 -27.84 -15.87
N ASP A 16 -11.42 -27.93 -17.20
CA ASP A 16 -12.61 -28.48 -17.86
C ASP A 16 -12.88 -29.92 -17.41
N ASP A 17 -11.84 -30.75 -17.35
CA ASP A 17 -11.97 -32.14 -16.88
C ASP A 17 -12.38 -32.20 -15.40
N LEU A 18 -11.80 -31.35 -14.54
CA LEU A 18 -12.12 -31.32 -13.12
C LEU A 18 -13.54 -30.81 -12.89
N LEU A 19 -13.89 -29.66 -13.45
CA LEU A 19 -15.19 -29.02 -13.30
C LEU A 19 -16.33 -29.92 -13.74
N SER A 20 -16.15 -30.68 -14.85
CA SER A 20 -17.13 -31.65 -15.34
C SER A 20 -17.40 -32.83 -14.38
N LYS A 21 -16.51 -33.05 -13.40
CA LYS A 21 -16.63 -34.13 -12.42
C LYS A 21 -17.11 -33.67 -11.05
N MET A 22 -17.13 -32.36 -10.80
CA MET A 22 -17.53 -31.78 -9.52
C MET A 22 -19.04 -31.84 -9.35
N THR A 23 -19.48 -32.15 -8.14
CA THR A 23 -20.88 -31.98 -7.70
C THR A 23 -21.12 -30.49 -7.36
N ASN A 24 -22.37 -30.10 -7.18
CA ASN A 24 -22.71 -28.75 -6.76
C ASN A 24 -22.11 -28.41 -5.40
N GLU A 25 -22.11 -29.35 -4.46
CA GLU A 25 -21.51 -29.21 -3.13
C GLU A 25 -20.00 -28.94 -3.23
N GLU A 26 -19.31 -29.67 -4.10
CA GLU A 26 -17.88 -29.46 -4.32
C GLU A 26 -17.57 -28.12 -5.03
N LYS A 27 -18.45 -27.70 -5.96
CA LYS A 27 -18.32 -26.38 -6.59
C LYS A 27 -18.52 -25.25 -5.59
N VAL A 28 -19.62 -25.27 -4.84
CA VAL A 28 -19.92 -24.25 -3.82
C VAL A 28 -18.87 -24.25 -2.71
N GLY A 29 -18.38 -25.43 -2.33
CA GLY A 29 -17.26 -25.54 -1.39
C GLY A 29 -16.03 -24.75 -1.82
N GLN A 30 -15.68 -24.73 -3.13
CA GLN A 30 -14.56 -23.95 -3.63
C GLN A 30 -14.78 -22.43 -3.51
N MET A 31 -16.01 -21.96 -3.48
CA MET A 31 -16.39 -20.54 -3.38
C MET A 31 -16.40 -20.01 -1.94
N LEU A 32 -15.98 -20.82 -0.96
CA LEU A 32 -15.96 -20.46 0.45
C LEU A 32 -14.53 -20.38 1.00
N GLN A 33 -14.22 -19.29 1.69
CA GLN A 33 -13.06 -19.15 2.59
C GLN A 33 -13.55 -18.99 4.03
N VAL A 34 -12.92 -19.67 4.98
CA VAL A 34 -13.24 -19.55 6.41
C VAL A 34 -12.02 -19.15 7.23
N SER A 35 -12.25 -18.31 8.24
CA SER A 35 -11.21 -17.89 9.18
C SER A 35 -10.96 -18.98 10.23
N TYR A 36 -9.75 -19.54 10.20
CA TYR A 36 -9.35 -20.61 11.12
C TYR A 36 -9.44 -20.19 12.60
N ASN A 37 -9.06 -18.96 12.90
CA ASN A 37 -8.97 -18.45 14.28
C ASN A 37 -10.33 -18.21 14.94
N THR A 38 -11.42 -18.13 14.16
CA THR A 38 -12.78 -17.85 14.65
C THR A 38 -13.68 -19.08 14.60
N LEU A 39 -13.21 -20.20 14.03
CA LEU A 39 -13.98 -21.42 13.92
C LEU A 39 -14.19 -22.12 15.28
N SER A 40 -15.42 -22.60 15.51
CA SER A 40 -15.67 -23.60 16.53
C SER A 40 -14.98 -24.94 16.14
N LYS A 41 -14.74 -25.81 17.11
CA LYS A 41 -14.19 -27.16 16.79
C LYS A 41 -15.11 -27.98 15.87
N GLU A 42 -16.40 -27.80 16.02
CA GLU A 42 -17.41 -28.47 15.19
C GLU A 42 -17.39 -27.94 13.75
N ASP A 43 -17.40 -26.63 13.56
CA ASP A 43 -17.32 -26.00 12.23
C ASP A 43 -16.00 -26.34 11.56
N TYR A 44 -14.88 -26.31 12.30
CA TYR A 44 -13.59 -26.71 11.77
C TYR A 44 -13.59 -28.13 11.20
N GLU A 45 -14.11 -29.09 11.92
CA GLU A 45 -14.24 -30.48 11.44
C GLU A 45 -15.21 -30.58 10.23
N LYS A 46 -16.30 -29.78 10.22
CA LYS A 46 -17.23 -29.69 9.09
C LYS A 46 -16.51 -29.24 7.83
N TYR A 47 -15.89 -28.07 7.86
CA TYR A 47 -15.29 -27.43 6.67
C TYR A 47 -14.03 -28.14 6.17
N LYS A 48 -13.23 -28.68 7.04
CA LYS A 48 -12.05 -29.48 6.73
C LYS A 48 -12.39 -30.76 5.97
N ASN A 49 -13.56 -31.37 6.26
CA ASN A 49 -14.04 -32.57 5.59
C ASN A 49 -14.84 -32.27 4.30
N LEU A 50 -15.44 -31.08 4.18
CA LEU A 50 -16.16 -30.66 2.98
C LEU A 50 -15.23 -30.36 1.80
N GLY A 51 -13.92 -30.14 2.03
CA GLY A 51 -12.99 -29.78 0.98
C GLY A 51 -13.23 -28.37 0.42
N ILE A 52 -13.37 -27.38 1.32
CA ILE A 52 -13.60 -25.98 0.96
C ILE A 52 -12.43 -25.35 0.19
N GLY A 53 -12.73 -24.23 -0.46
CA GLY A 53 -11.78 -23.54 -1.37
C GLY A 53 -10.57 -22.96 -0.68
N SER A 54 -10.75 -22.38 0.53
CA SER A 54 -9.70 -21.65 1.21
C SER A 54 -9.88 -21.59 2.72
N PHE A 55 -8.76 -21.47 3.43
CA PHE A 55 -8.69 -21.14 4.86
C PHE A 55 -7.90 -19.84 5.04
N LEU A 56 -8.33 -19.01 5.99
CA LEU A 56 -7.69 -17.73 6.35
C LEU A 56 -6.95 -17.88 7.69
N HIS A 57 -5.74 -17.29 7.79
CA HIS A 57 -4.93 -17.17 9.00
C HIS A 57 -4.57 -18.52 9.67
N VAL A 58 -4.22 -19.52 8.89
CA VAL A 58 -3.68 -20.79 9.39
C VAL A 58 -2.16 -20.69 9.47
N LEU A 59 -1.59 -20.70 10.66
CA LEU A 59 -0.14 -20.64 10.86
C LEU A 59 0.41 -22.00 11.36
N GLY A 60 1.60 -22.35 10.91
CA GLY A 60 2.33 -23.53 11.38
C GLY A 60 1.82 -24.86 10.80
N ASP A 61 1.96 -25.94 11.60
CA ASP A 61 1.76 -27.33 11.15
C ASP A 61 0.29 -27.69 10.83
N GLU A 62 -0.67 -26.86 11.23
CA GLU A 62 -2.10 -27.11 11.01
C GLU A 62 -2.47 -27.08 9.52
N ALA A 63 -1.80 -26.23 8.73
CA ALA A 63 -1.98 -26.19 7.29
C ALA A 63 -1.67 -27.54 6.63
N ASP A 64 -0.65 -28.24 7.11
CA ASP A 64 -0.24 -29.54 6.59
C ASP A 64 -1.29 -30.65 6.90
N ASP A 65 -1.91 -30.61 8.09
CA ASP A 65 -3.00 -31.57 8.42
C ASP A 65 -4.21 -31.36 7.51
N ILE A 66 -4.61 -30.11 7.28
CA ILE A 66 -5.71 -29.77 6.38
C ILE A 66 -5.40 -30.22 4.94
N LYS A 67 -4.19 -29.99 4.44
CA LYS A 67 -3.75 -30.45 3.11
C LYS A 67 -3.86 -31.96 2.97
N LYS A 68 -3.32 -32.74 3.92
CA LYS A 68 -3.38 -34.21 3.94
C LYS A 68 -4.80 -34.75 3.96
N ARG A 69 -5.75 -34.03 4.56
CA ARG A 69 -7.16 -34.42 4.57
C ARG A 69 -7.85 -34.13 3.26
N ALA A 70 -7.57 -32.93 2.66
CA ALA A 70 -8.09 -32.57 1.35
C ALA A 70 -7.70 -33.60 0.27
N GLU A 71 -6.47 -34.15 0.30
CA GLU A 71 -6.02 -35.20 -0.60
C GLU A 71 -6.87 -36.46 -0.54
N LYS A 72 -7.52 -36.75 0.60
CA LYS A 72 -8.37 -37.91 0.81
C LYS A 72 -9.82 -37.70 0.39
N THR A 73 -10.23 -36.49 0.02
CA THR A 73 -11.55 -36.20 -0.53
C THR A 73 -11.69 -36.83 -1.93
N ARG A 74 -12.92 -36.95 -2.42
CA ARG A 74 -13.24 -37.65 -3.67
C ARG A 74 -12.42 -37.18 -4.87
N LEU A 75 -12.20 -35.86 -5.01
CA LEU A 75 -11.41 -35.25 -6.10
C LEU A 75 -10.00 -34.81 -5.68
N GLY A 76 -9.74 -34.74 -4.37
CA GLY A 76 -8.44 -34.33 -3.83
C GLY A 76 -8.07 -32.90 -4.18
N ILE A 77 -9.05 -31.98 -4.18
CA ILE A 77 -8.82 -30.56 -4.49
C ILE A 77 -8.16 -29.88 -3.29
N PRO A 78 -6.93 -29.37 -3.42
CA PRO A 78 -6.23 -28.70 -2.32
C PRO A 78 -6.87 -27.34 -1.99
N PRO A 79 -7.03 -26.97 -0.70
CA PRO A 79 -7.42 -25.62 -0.33
C PRO A 79 -6.28 -24.62 -0.57
N ILE A 80 -6.60 -23.33 -0.67
CA ILE A 80 -5.66 -22.21 -0.64
C ILE A 80 -5.57 -21.71 0.81
N PHE A 81 -4.38 -21.36 1.29
CA PHE A 81 -4.18 -20.76 2.61
C PHE A 81 -3.83 -19.28 2.45
N GLY A 82 -4.77 -18.40 2.91
CA GLY A 82 -4.65 -16.96 2.83
C GLY A 82 -4.10 -16.33 4.11
N ILE A 83 -3.35 -15.23 3.96
CA ILE A 83 -2.76 -14.46 5.06
C ILE A 83 -2.64 -12.97 4.67
N ASP A 84 -2.76 -12.06 5.63
CA ASP A 84 -2.44 -10.64 5.44
C ASP A 84 -0.94 -10.40 5.63
N ALA A 85 -0.14 -10.77 4.64
CA ALA A 85 1.29 -10.47 4.59
C ALA A 85 1.51 -9.19 3.76
N ILE A 86 1.09 -8.04 4.33
CA ILE A 86 0.98 -6.77 3.60
C ILE A 86 2.35 -6.11 3.39
N HIS A 87 3.21 -6.10 4.39
CA HIS A 87 4.56 -5.55 4.31
C HIS A 87 5.61 -6.49 4.94
N GLY A 88 5.61 -7.73 4.47
CA GLY A 88 6.32 -8.88 5.01
C GLY A 88 5.34 -9.92 5.55
N HIS A 89 5.81 -11.07 5.99
CA HIS A 89 4.97 -12.07 6.69
C HIS A 89 4.74 -11.67 8.14
N CYS A 90 4.30 -10.43 8.36
CA CYS A 90 4.32 -9.71 9.63
C CYS A 90 3.26 -10.17 10.65
N LEU A 91 2.35 -11.09 10.31
CA LEU A 91 1.51 -11.78 11.29
C LEU A 91 2.22 -12.94 12.01
N LEU A 92 3.36 -13.39 11.48
CA LEU A 92 4.24 -14.38 12.12
C LEU A 92 5.32 -13.64 12.92
N ASN A 93 5.30 -13.75 14.26
CA ASN A 93 6.37 -13.21 15.09
C ASN A 93 7.70 -13.87 14.76
N GLY A 94 8.71 -13.08 14.44
CA GLY A 94 10.03 -13.52 14.00
C GLY A 94 10.23 -13.57 12.49
N ALA A 95 9.17 -13.33 11.69
CA ALA A 95 9.31 -13.06 10.25
C ALA A 95 9.74 -11.60 10.01
N THR A 96 10.15 -11.29 8.78
CA THR A 96 10.61 -9.95 8.41
C THR A 96 9.46 -8.96 8.36
N VAL A 97 9.56 -7.86 9.10
CA VAL A 97 8.64 -6.71 9.03
C VAL A 97 9.31 -5.60 8.22
N PHE A 98 8.91 -5.47 6.96
CA PHE A 98 9.37 -4.40 6.07
C PHE A 98 8.67 -3.07 6.38
N PRO A 99 9.15 -1.93 5.85
CA PRO A 99 8.40 -0.68 5.89
C PRO A 99 6.97 -0.85 5.38
N SER A 100 5.99 -0.14 5.96
CA SER A 100 4.61 -0.12 5.46
C SER A 100 4.55 0.31 3.99
N GLN A 101 3.44 0.04 3.29
CA GLN A 101 3.32 0.45 1.88
C GLN A 101 3.54 1.96 1.70
N LEU A 102 3.02 2.79 2.62
CA LEU A 102 3.23 4.24 2.57
C LEU A 102 4.70 4.61 2.80
N ALA A 103 5.36 3.99 3.76
CA ALA A 103 6.78 4.21 4.00
C ALA A 103 7.60 3.80 2.78
N MET A 104 7.44 2.55 2.30
CA MET A 104 8.24 2.04 1.16
C MET A 104 7.96 2.78 -0.15
N SER A 105 6.77 3.37 -0.34
CA SER A 105 6.45 4.17 -1.52
C SER A 105 7.37 5.38 -1.66
N SER A 106 7.77 5.98 -0.53
CA SER A 106 8.71 7.12 -0.49
C SER A 106 10.08 6.79 -1.07
N SER A 107 10.42 5.50 -1.19
CA SER A 107 11.64 5.08 -1.90
C SER A 107 11.58 5.35 -3.40
N PHE A 108 10.41 5.41 -4.04
CA PHE A 108 10.24 5.44 -5.50
C PHE A 108 11.08 4.38 -6.22
N ASN A 109 11.32 3.23 -5.61
CA ASN A 109 12.22 2.20 -6.11
C ASN A 109 11.47 0.90 -6.41
N ARG A 110 11.00 0.77 -7.67
CA ARG A 110 10.27 -0.43 -8.16
C ARG A 110 11.01 -1.73 -7.85
N LYS A 111 12.35 -1.72 -8.01
CA LYS A 111 13.15 -2.93 -7.80
C LYS A 111 13.16 -3.38 -6.34
N LEU A 112 13.35 -2.47 -5.39
CA LEU A 112 13.35 -2.82 -3.96
C LEU A 112 11.97 -3.32 -3.52
N ILE A 113 10.89 -2.74 -4.05
CA ILE A 113 9.51 -3.15 -3.75
C ILE A 113 9.22 -4.53 -4.36
N HIS A 114 9.67 -4.79 -5.59
CA HIS A 114 9.59 -6.11 -6.19
C HIS A 114 10.36 -7.15 -5.35
N ASP A 115 11.62 -6.85 -4.98
CA ASP A 115 12.46 -7.76 -4.22
C ASP A 115 11.86 -8.03 -2.82
N MET A 116 11.22 -7.03 -2.20
CA MET A 116 10.46 -7.18 -0.94
C MET A 116 9.26 -8.12 -1.14
N GLY A 117 8.47 -7.95 -2.21
CA GLY A 117 7.39 -8.87 -2.56
C GLY A 117 7.88 -10.31 -2.69
N LYS A 118 9.00 -10.52 -3.39
CA LYS A 118 9.61 -11.84 -3.55
C LYS A 118 10.11 -12.44 -2.22
N ALA A 119 10.71 -11.62 -1.35
CA ALA A 119 11.15 -12.06 -0.03
C ALA A 119 9.95 -12.47 0.83
N THR A 120 8.90 -11.68 0.84
CA THR A 120 7.64 -11.98 1.53
C THR A 120 7.01 -13.29 1.02
N ALA A 121 6.94 -13.48 -0.30
CA ALA A 121 6.42 -14.70 -0.90
C ALA A 121 7.18 -15.96 -0.45
N LYS A 122 8.52 -15.87 -0.36
CA LYS A 122 9.34 -16.99 0.15
C LYS A 122 9.04 -17.29 1.62
N GLU A 123 8.86 -16.28 2.48
CA GLU A 123 8.54 -16.48 3.89
C GLU A 123 7.13 -17.05 4.07
N VAL A 124 6.16 -16.57 3.29
CA VAL A 124 4.78 -17.09 3.27
C VAL A 124 4.75 -18.57 2.86
N VAL A 125 5.46 -18.93 1.78
CA VAL A 125 5.56 -20.34 1.35
C VAL A 125 6.29 -21.21 2.36
N ALA A 126 7.36 -20.68 2.99
CA ALA A 126 8.11 -21.41 4.01
C ALA A 126 7.25 -21.72 5.26
N ASP A 127 6.21 -20.93 5.51
CA ASP A 127 5.21 -21.18 6.56
C ASP A 127 3.99 -22.00 6.07
N GLY A 128 4.04 -22.50 4.83
CA GLY A 128 3.03 -23.40 4.28
C GLY A 128 1.81 -22.72 3.64
N LEU A 129 1.87 -21.40 3.43
CA LEU A 129 0.76 -20.60 2.93
C LEU A 129 0.89 -20.31 1.41
N ASP A 130 -0.19 -19.82 0.79
CA ASP A 130 -0.35 -19.83 -0.65
C ASP A 130 -0.80 -18.48 -1.24
N TRP A 131 -1.34 -17.58 -0.44
CA TRP A 131 -2.05 -16.39 -0.90
C TRP A 131 -1.86 -15.24 0.08
N THR A 132 -1.48 -14.06 -0.40
CA THR A 132 -1.43 -12.84 0.42
C THR A 132 -2.50 -11.84 0.01
N PHE A 133 -3.14 -11.20 1.01
CA PHE A 133 -4.10 -10.11 0.77
C PHE A 133 -3.37 -8.76 0.62
N SER A 134 -2.47 -8.71 -0.36
CA SER A 134 -1.62 -7.56 -0.69
C SER A 134 -1.38 -7.54 -2.21
N PRO A 135 -1.20 -6.34 -2.83
CA PRO A 135 -1.11 -5.00 -2.23
C PRO A 135 -2.45 -4.27 -2.07
N VAL A 136 -2.45 -3.24 -1.21
CA VAL A 136 -3.53 -2.26 -1.15
C VAL A 136 -3.32 -1.21 -2.23
N LEU A 137 -4.21 -1.16 -3.22
CA LEU A 137 -4.19 -0.23 -4.35
C LEU A 137 -5.15 0.96 -4.18
N CYS A 138 -5.67 1.16 -2.96
CA CYS A 138 -6.49 2.31 -2.62
C CYS A 138 -5.68 3.60 -2.70
N ILE A 139 -6.34 4.70 -3.05
CA ILE A 139 -5.74 6.02 -3.13
C ILE A 139 -6.10 6.80 -1.87
N ALA A 140 -5.09 7.26 -1.12
CA ALA A 140 -5.28 7.99 0.13
C ALA A 140 -5.37 9.50 -0.12
N ARG A 141 -6.60 10.03 -0.24
CA ARG A 141 -6.85 11.47 -0.40
C ARG A 141 -7.42 12.11 0.86
N ASP A 142 -8.31 11.42 1.56
CA ASP A 142 -8.80 11.86 2.85
C ASP A 142 -7.95 11.25 3.97
N LEU A 143 -7.09 12.06 4.57
CA LEU A 143 -6.13 11.63 5.59
C LEU A 143 -6.77 11.25 6.93
N ARG A 144 -8.07 11.50 7.10
CA ARG A 144 -8.83 11.05 8.28
C ARG A 144 -9.03 9.55 8.29
N TRP A 145 -9.00 8.90 7.11
CA TRP A 145 -9.13 7.45 6.96
C TRP A 145 -8.05 6.70 7.76
N GLY A 146 -8.46 5.65 8.48
CA GLY A 146 -7.58 4.88 9.37
C GLY A 146 -6.49 4.11 8.63
N ARG A 147 -6.74 3.68 7.38
CA ARG A 147 -5.91 2.74 6.60
C ARG A 147 -4.95 3.42 5.61
N VAL A 148 -4.61 4.69 5.82
CA VAL A 148 -3.72 5.46 4.93
C VAL A 148 -2.34 4.79 4.77
N ASN A 149 -1.76 4.27 5.86
CA ASN A 149 -0.44 3.62 5.85
C ASN A 149 -0.36 2.34 5.03
N GLU A 150 -1.51 1.70 4.76
CA GLU A 150 -1.59 0.51 3.92
C GLU A 150 -1.48 0.83 2.42
N THR A 151 -1.58 2.11 2.01
CA THR A 151 -1.56 2.55 0.62
C THR A 151 -0.16 3.00 0.17
N PHE A 152 0.06 3.11 -1.15
CA PHE A 152 1.26 3.76 -1.69
C PHE A 152 1.11 5.30 -1.81
N GLY A 153 0.12 5.92 -1.16
CA GLY A 153 -0.09 7.36 -1.11
C GLY A 153 -1.29 7.86 -1.91
N GLU A 154 -1.18 9.08 -2.48
CA GLU A 154 -2.29 9.84 -3.05
C GLU A 154 -2.38 9.80 -4.59
N ASP A 155 -1.36 9.26 -5.27
CA ASP A 155 -1.23 9.33 -6.72
C ASP A 155 -1.48 7.98 -7.41
N SER A 156 -2.43 7.96 -8.33
CA SER A 156 -2.84 6.76 -9.08
C SER A 156 -1.71 6.12 -9.90
N TYR A 157 -0.81 6.94 -10.47
CA TYR A 157 0.30 6.43 -11.27
C TYR A 157 1.35 5.72 -10.40
N VAL A 158 1.74 6.34 -9.27
CA VAL A 158 2.68 5.72 -8.31
C VAL A 158 2.11 4.42 -7.77
N ILE A 159 0.84 4.44 -7.32
CA ILE A 159 0.17 3.25 -6.78
C ILE A 159 0.15 2.13 -7.82
N GLY A 160 -0.17 2.46 -9.07
CA GLY A 160 -0.19 1.49 -10.15
C GLY A 160 1.20 0.89 -10.46
N GLU A 161 2.25 1.72 -10.49
CA GLU A 161 3.62 1.27 -10.77
C GLU A 161 4.24 0.45 -9.63
N LEU A 162 4.06 0.90 -8.39
CA LEU A 162 4.58 0.20 -7.21
C LEU A 162 3.73 -1.05 -6.89
N GLY A 163 2.40 -0.95 -7.08
CA GLY A 163 1.49 -2.09 -6.99
C GLY A 163 1.82 -3.18 -8.01
N LYS A 164 2.13 -2.81 -9.26
CA LYS A 164 2.65 -3.73 -10.27
C LYS A 164 3.92 -4.42 -9.78
N ALA A 165 4.90 -3.64 -9.31
CA ALA A 165 6.20 -4.18 -8.90
C ALA A 165 6.07 -5.21 -7.74
N ILE A 166 5.25 -4.93 -6.73
CA ILE A 166 5.08 -5.85 -5.60
C ILE A 166 4.31 -7.11 -6.00
N ILE A 167 3.28 -7.01 -6.87
CA ILE A 167 2.55 -8.17 -7.40
C ILE A 167 3.49 -9.07 -8.20
N GLU A 168 4.28 -8.50 -9.11
CA GLU A 168 5.30 -9.24 -9.86
C GLU A 168 6.28 -9.95 -8.93
N GLY A 169 6.66 -9.33 -7.79
CA GLY A 169 7.50 -9.96 -6.78
C GLY A 169 6.81 -11.11 -6.04
N TYR A 170 5.55 -10.96 -5.64
CA TYR A 170 4.79 -12.02 -4.97
C TYR A 170 4.56 -13.24 -5.86
N GLU A 171 4.22 -13.01 -7.12
CA GLU A 171 3.84 -14.06 -8.08
C GLU A 171 5.03 -14.58 -8.89
N GLU A 172 6.24 -14.03 -8.71
CA GLU A 172 7.44 -14.54 -9.37
C GLU A 172 7.63 -16.03 -9.05
N ASP A 173 7.96 -16.81 -10.06
CA ASP A 173 8.07 -18.27 -9.96
C ASP A 173 6.75 -18.98 -9.54
N ASN A 174 5.61 -18.33 -9.58
CA ASN A 174 4.31 -18.84 -9.12
C ASN A 174 4.37 -19.32 -7.65
N LEU A 175 5.02 -18.57 -6.77
CA LEU A 175 5.16 -18.97 -5.37
C LEU A 175 3.85 -18.81 -4.61
N ILE A 176 3.23 -17.65 -4.69
CA ILE A 176 1.95 -17.35 -4.03
C ILE A 176 1.01 -16.59 -4.96
N ILE A 177 -0.25 -16.46 -4.57
CA ILE A 177 -1.24 -15.60 -5.20
C ILE A 177 -1.17 -14.23 -4.52
N ALA A 178 -1.12 -13.14 -5.31
CA ALA A 178 -1.33 -11.77 -4.83
C ALA A 178 -2.83 -11.43 -4.83
N CYS A 179 -3.22 -10.41 -4.05
CA CYS A 179 -4.58 -9.90 -4.02
C CYS A 179 -4.57 -8.37 -4.11
N ALA A 180 -4.91 -7.84 -5.26
CA ALA A 180 -5.08 -6.40 -5.43
C ALA A 180 -6.35 -5.94 -4.68
N LYS A 181 -6.20 -5.07 -3.66
CA LYS A 181 -7.31 -4.65 -2.79
C LYS A 181 -7.26 -3.16 -2.49
N HIS A 182 -8.34 -2.53 -2.09
CA HIS A 182 -9.73 -3.01 -2.09
C HIS A 182 -10.45 -2.38 -3.26
N TYR A 183 -10.98 -3.18 -4.16
CA TYR A 183 -11.67 -2.74 -5.36
C TYR A 183 -13.09 -2.24 -4.99
N ILE A 184 -13.45 -0.97 -5.15
CA ILE A 184 -12.76 0.18 -5.71
C ILE A 184 -13.17 1.46 -4.95
N ALA A 185 -12.35 2.52 -5.04
CA ALA A 185 -12.59 3.84 -4.44
C ALA A 185 -12.71 3.87 -2.90
N TYR A 186 -12.21 2.87 -2.19
CA TYR A 186 -12.36 2.71 -0.74
C TYR A 186 -11.77 3.86 0.10
N GLY A 187 -10.64 4.44 -0.32
CA GLY A 187 -10.01 5.59 0.35
C GLY A 187 -10.65 6.96 0.05
N GLU A 188 -11.74 7.00 -0.75
CA GLU A 188 -12.49 8.23 -1.10
C GLU A 188 -13.82 8.34 -0.34
N ALA A 189 -14.03 7.49 0.66
CA ALA A 189 -15.27 7.45 1.41
C ALA A 189 -15.57 8.79 2.09
N THR A 190 -16.84 9.18 2.06
CA THR A 190 -17.32 10.47 2.55
C THR A 190 -16.92 10.74 4.00
N GLY A 191 -16.13 11.79 4.20
CA GLY A 191 -15.63 12.21 5.52
C GLY A 191 -14.44 11.39 6.01
N GLY A 192 -13.76 10.66 5.13
CA GLY A 192 -12.60 9.81 5.49
C GLY A 192 -12.96 8.69 6.45
N ARG A 193 -14.21 8.18 6.38
CA ARG A 193 -14.71 7.15 7.28
C ARG A 193 -14.59 5.77 6.63
N ASP A 194 -14.01 4.86 7.36
CA ASP A 194 -13.81 3.49 6.91
C ASP A 194 -15.14 2.78 6.59
N ALA A 195 -15.17 2.03 5.51
CA ALA A 195 -16.34 1.28 5.04
C ALA A 195 -17.60 2.12 4.73
N TYR A 196 -17.43 3.40 4.45
CA TYR A 196 -18.54 4.31 4.10
C TYR A 196 -18.76 4.42 2.58
N ASP A 197 -19.75 5.26 2.18
CA ASP A 197 -20.05 5.52 0.78
C ASP A 197 -19.04 6.47 0.13
N SER A 198 -18.64 6.14 -1.10
CA SER A 198 -17.83 6.98 -1.97
C SER A 198 -18.71 7.59 -3.06
N GLU A 199 -19.09 8.85 -2.88
CA GLU A 199 -19.91 9.61 -3.82
C GLU A 199 -19.08 10.04 -5.04
N VAL A 200 -18.81 9.12 -5.97
CA VAL A 200 -17.94 9.35 -7.11
C VAL A 200 -18.58 8.88 -8.42
N SER A 201 -18.49 9.72 -9.44
CA SER A 201 -18.97 9.37 -10.77
C SER A 201 -18.12 8.26 -11.42
N GLU A 202 -18.70 7.48 -12.35
CA GLU A 202 -17.95 6.47 -13.12
C GLU A 202 -16.77 7.11 -13.88
N ARG A 203 -16.92 8.33 -14.41
CA ARG A 203 -15.82 9.09 -15.02
C ARG A 203 -14.64 9.23 -14.04
N LYS A 204 -14.92 9.62 -12.80
CA LYS A 204 -13.88 9.78 -11.77
C LYS A 204 -13.25 8.44 -11.38
N ILE A 205 -14.05 7.37 -11.32
CA ILE A 205 -13.53 6.01 -11.09
C ILE A 205 -12.55 5.63 -12.18
N ARG A 206 -12.90 5.80 -13.44
CA ARG A 206 -12.03 5.48 -14.59
C ARG A 206 -10.77 6.33 -14.66
N GLU A 207 -10.87 7.61 -14.31
CA GLU A 207 -9.74 8.53 -14.35
C GLU A 207 -8.71 8.29 -13.22
N VAL A 208 -9.20 7.93 -12.03
CA VAL A 208 -8.38 7.98 -10.81
C VAL A 208 -8.23 6.61 -10.14
N PHE A 209 -9.32 5.91 -9.88
CA PHE A 209 -9.29 4.73 -9.01
C PHE A 209 -9.08 3.42 -9.77
N LEU A 210 -9.46 3.36 -11.04
CA LEU A 210 -9.37 2.17 -11.86
C LEU A 210 -7.93 1.87 -12.36
N PRO A 211 -7.09 2.85 -12.75
CA PRO A 211 -5.80 2.58 -13.39
C PRO A 211 -4.84 1.66 -12.60
N PRO A 212 -4.73 1.71 -11.26
CA PRO A 212 -3.94 0.74 -10.51
C PRO A 212 -4.42 -0.70 -10.68
N PHE A 213 -5.74 -0.92 -10.68
CA PHE A 213 -6.33 -2.25 -10.87
C PHE A 213 -6.23 -2.74 -12.31
N GLU A 214 -6.33 -1.83 -13.30
CA GLU A 214 -6.05 -2.19 -14.71
C GLU A 214 -4.61 -2.69 -14.89
N LYS A 215 -3.64 -2.03 -14.24
CA LYS A 215 -2.23 -2.48 -14.27
C LYS A 215 -2.08 -3.85 -13.61
N ALA A 216 -2.72 -4.08 -12.46
CA ALA A 216 -2.73 -5.37 -11.79
C ALA A 216 -3.36 -6.48 -12.67
N ALA A 217 -4.49 -6.20 -13.31
CA ALA A 217 -5.14 -7.14 -14.22
C ALA A 217 -4.26 -7.47 -15.45
N LYS A 218 -3.63 -6.45 -16.05
CA LYS A 218 -2.78 -6.61 -17.24
C LYS A 218 -1.55 -7.49 -17.01
N ILE A 219 -1.02 -7.52 -15.78
CA ILE A 219 0.11 -8.42 -15.44
C ILE A 219 -0.35 -9.80 -14.97
N GLY A 220 -1.66 -10.05 -14.91
CA GLY A 220 -2.23 -11.36 -14.55
C GLY A 220 -2.30 -11.61 -13.05
N CYS A 221 -2.46 -10.59 -12.21
CA CYS A 221 -2.67 -10.74 -10.77
C CYS A 221 -3.72 -11.81 -10.47
N GLY A 222 -3.42 -12.75 -9.57
CA GLY A 222 -4.24 -13.93 -9.35
C GLY A 222 -5.57 -13.68 -8.66
N SER A 223 -5.71 -12.59 -7.87
CA SER A 223 -6.98 -12.25 -7.23
C SER A 223 -7.18 -10.76 -7.01
N VAL A 224 -8.44 -10.36 -6.86
CA VAL A 224 -8.90 -9.02 -6.47
C VAL A 224 -9.88 -9.15 -5.31
N MET A 225 -9.79 -8.28 -4.31
CA MET A 225 -10.74 -8.21 -3.21
C MET A 225 -11.62 -6.97 -3.34
N THR A 226 -12.96 -7.15 -3.26
CA THR A 226 -13.92 -6.03 -3.24
C THR A 226 -13.88 -5.30 -1.90
N ALA A 227 -14.06 -3.98 -1.91
CA ALA A 227 -14.07 -3.17 -0.69
C ALA A 227 -15.37 -3.35 0.11
N TYR A 228 -15.32 -3.03 1.42
CA TYR A 228 -16.49 -2.99 2.30
C TYR A 228 -17.51 -1.91 1.92
N GLY A 229 -17.02 -0.79 1.38
CA GLY A 229 -17.83 0.39 1.11
C GLY A 229 -18.78 0.25 -0.08
N THR A 230 -19.45 1.35 -0.35
CA THR A 230 -20.33 1.51 -1.49
C THR A 230 -19.76 2.54 -2.47
N VAL A 231 -20.19 2.48 -3.70
CA VAL A 231 -19.94 3.50 -4.71
C VAL A 231 -21.30 4.04 -5.16
N ASP A 232 -21.52 5.32 -4.95
CA ASP A 232 -22.81 5.95 -5.28
C ASP A 232 -24.00 5.17 -4.71
N SER A 233 -23.90 4.83 -3.41
CA SER A 233 -24.86 4.06 -2.61
C SER A 233 -25.07 2.60 -3.03
N VAL A 234 -24.27 2.05 -3.96
CA VAL A 234 -24.33 0.64 -4.36
C VAL A 234 -23.18 -0.14 -3.73
N PRO A 235 -23.45 -1.12 -2.83
CA PRO A 235 -22.42 -1.95 -2.24
C PRO A 235 -21.59 -2.69 -3.28
N LEU A 236 -20.27 -2.66 -3.16
CA LEU A 236 -19.39 -3.26 -4.17
C LEU A 236 -19.58 -4.76 -4.32
N ASN A 237 -19.92 -5.46 -3.24
CA ASN A 237 -20.29 -6.89 -3.31
C ASN A 237 -21.61 -7.19 -4.05
N ALA A 238 -22.41 -6.16 -4.34
CA ALA A 238 -23.66 -6.27 -5.08
C ALA A 238 -23.72 -5.32 -6.28
N ASN A 239 -22.55 -4.93 -6.83
CA ASN A 239 -22.43 -3.99 -7.92
C ASN A 239 -21.93 -4.69 -9.20
N PRO A 240 -22.83 -5.20 -10.06
CA PRO A 240 -22.44 -5.89 -11.28
C PRO A 240 -21.72 -4.96 -12.27
N ARG A 241 -22.05 -3.65 -12.28
CA ARG A 241 -21.39 -2.68 -13.14
C ARG A 241 -19.89 -2.60 -12.86
N MET A 242 -19.50 -2.51 -11.56
CA MET A 242 -18.09 -2.40 -11.19
C MET A 242 -17.36 -3.73 -11.33
N VAL A 243 -17.94 -4.81 -10.79
CA VAL A 243 -17.21 -6.07 -10.66
C VAL A 243 -17.28 -6.93 -11.91
N ARG A 244 -18.49 -7.14 -12.47
CA ARG A 244 -18.63 -7.98 -13.65
C ARG A 244 -18.29 -7.23 -14.93
N GLU A 245 -18.99 -6.12 -15.18
CA GLU A 245 -18.88 -5.45 -16.48
C GLU A 245 -17.54 -4.74 -16.65
N ILE A 246 -17.11 -3.93 -15.66
CA ILE A 246 -15.83 -3.18 -15.77
C ILE A 246 -14.64 -4.09 -15.50
N LEU A 247 -14.56 -4.74 -14.31
CA LEU A 247 -13.35 -5.48 -13.94
C LEU A 247 -13.18 -6.75 -14.78
N LYS A 248 -14.22 -7.61 -14.87
CA LYS A 248 -14.08 -8.90 -15.56
C LYS A 248 -14.19 -8.80 -17.06
N ASP A 249 -15.21 -8.09 -17.57
CA ASP A 249 -15.52 -8.11 -19.00
C ASP A 249 -14.74 -7.03 -19.78
N GLU A 250 -14.73 -5.77 -19.32
CA GLU A 250 -14.08 -4.66 -20.03
C GLU A 250 -12.55 -4.70 -19.89
N ILE A 251 -12.04 -4.83 -18.65
CA ILE A 251 -10.60 -4.92 -18.39
C ILE A 251 -10.04 -6.31 -18.74
N GLY A 252 -10.90 -7.34 -18.69
CA GLY A 252 -10.49 -8.72 -18.97
C GLY A 252 -9.76 -9.38 -17.81
N PHE A 253 -10.08 -9.04 -16.55
CA PHE A 253 -9.48 -9.67 -15.39
C PHE A 253 -9.82 -11.17 -15.34
N ASP A 254 -8.81 -12.03 -15.40
CA ASP A 254 -8.96 -13.50 -15.48
C ASP A 254 -8.67 -14.25 -14.17
N GLY A 255 -8.21 -13.55 -13.12
CA GLY A 255 -8.14 -14.04 -11.75
C GLY A 255 -9.51 -14.19 -11.10
N PHE A 256 -9.55 -14.55 -9.82
CA PHE A 256 -10.79 -14.62 -9.06
C PHE A 256 -11.03 -13.40 -8.17
N VAL A 257 -12.29 -13.08 -7.93
CA VAL A 257 -12.72 -12.00 -7.05
C VAL A 257 -13.17 -12.59 -5.71
N VAL A 258 -12.62 -12.08 -4.61
CA VAL A 258 -13.01 -12.45 -3.24
C VAL A 258 -13.72 -11.27 -2.57
N SER A 259 -14.73 -11.52 -1.76
CA SER A 259 -15.30 -10.49 -0.88
C SER A 259 -14.32 -10.14 0.23
N ASP A 260 -14.45 -8.97 0.84
CA ASP A 260 -13.83 -8.70 2.12
C ASP A 260 -14.51 -9.52 3.25
N TYR A 261 -13.94 -9.48 4.47
CA TYR A 261 -14.32 -10.29 5.62
C TYR A 261 -15.80 -10.08 6.00
N GLU A 262 -16.60 -11.16 5.98
CA GLU A 262 -18.06 -11.15 6.22
C GLU A 262 -18.86 -10.18 5.34
N ASN A 263 -18.29 -9.69 4.24
CA ASN A 263 -18.91 -8.62 3.47
C ASN A 263 -20.15 -9.06 2.67
N VAL A 264 -20.35 -10.37 2.45
CA VAL A 264 -21.63 -10.88 1.94
C VAL A 264 -22.72 -10.80 3.03
N LEU A 265 -22.38 -11.13 4.28
CA LEU A 265 -23.29 -10.99 5.42
C LEU A 265 -23.64 -9.53 5.68
N ASN A 266 -22.71 -8.60 5.44
CA ASN A 266 -22.93 -7.17 5.61
C ASN A 266 -24.03 -6.60 4.71
N LEU A 267 -24.32 -7.21 3.55
CA LEU A 267 -25.46 -6.83 2.70
C LEU A 267 -26.80 -6.94 3.42
N VAL A 268 -26.90 -7.85 4.42
CA VAL A 268 -28.09 -8.04 5.27
C VAL A 268 -27.99 -7.20 6.54
N THR A 269 -26.85 -7.29 7.26
CA THR A 269 -26.76 -6.86 8.66
C THR A 269 -26.37 -5.38 8.82
N ARG A 270 -25.74 -4.77 7.82
CA ARG A 270 -25.23 -3.40 7.87
C ARG A 270 -25.71 -2.51 6.72
N GLN A 271 -25.77 -3.05 5.52
CA GLN A 271 -26.12 -2.29 4.31
C GLN A 271 -27.60 -2.43 3.95
N PHE A 272 -28.31 -3.44 4.47
CA PHE A 272 -29.76 -3.64 4.39
C PHE A 272 -30.32 -3.63 2.95
N ILE A 273 -29.58 -4.18 1.99
CA ILE A 273 -30.02 -4.30 0.59
C ILE A 273 -30.53 -5.70 0.25
N ALA A 274 -30.37 -6.67 1.15
CA ALA A 274 -30.91 -8.01 1.04
C ALA A 274 -31.74 -8.34 2.30
N GLU A 275 -32.87 -9.03 2.12
CA GLU A 275 -33.76 -9.41 3.23
C GLU A 275 -33.16 -10.54 4.09
N ASN A 276 -32.38 -11.41 3.47
CA ASN A 276 -31.77 -12.58 4.09
C ASN A 276 -30.44 -12.92 3.38
N LEU A 277 -29.69 -13.85 3.94
CA LEU A 277 -28.38 -14.24 3.43
C LEU A 277 -28.45 -15.00 2.10
N LYS A 278 -29.55 -15.69 1.79
CA LYS A 278 -29.73 -16.33 0.48
C LYS A 278 -29.79 -15.27 -0.63
N ASP A 279 -30.57 -14.21 -0.43
CA ASP A 279 -30.65 -13.10 -1.37
C ASP A 279 -29.33 -12.36 -1.50
N ALA A 280 -28.63 -12.11 -0.38
CA ALA A 280 -27.30 -11.53 -0.34
C ALA A 280 -26.27 -12.36 -1.13
N SER A 281 -26.29 -13.68 -0.96
CA SER A 281 -25.40 -14.60 -1.68
C SER A 281 -25.67 -14.56 -3.18
N LYS A 282 -26.94 -14.53 -3.59
CA LYS A 282 -27.33 -14.37 -5.01
C LYS A 282 -26.82 -13.07 -5.60
N LEU A 283 -27.11 -11.94 -4.94
CA LEU A 283 -26.65 -10.61 -5.38
C LEU A 283 -25.12 -10.57 -5.53
N SER A 284 -24.39 -11.13 -4.58
CA SER A 284 -22.93 -11.15 -4.60
C SER A 284 -22.37 -11.96 -5.78
N ILE A 285 -22.89 -13.14 -6.04
CA ILE A 285 -22.45 -14.01 -7.14
C ILE A 285 -22.81 -13.38 -8.50
N GLU A 286 -24.03 -12.87 -8.65
CA GLU A 286 -24.47 -12.21 -9.87
C GLU A 286 -23.67 -10.93 -10.13
N ALA A 287 -23.24 -10.22 -9.09
CA ALA A 287 -22.33 -9.06 -9.21
C ALA A 287 -20.94 -9.46 -9.69
N GLY A 288 -20.51 -10.70 -9.51
CA GLY A 288 -19.22 -11.19 -10.00
C GLY A 288 -18.21 -11.58 -8.93
N ASN A 289 -18.61 -11.67 -7.64
CA ASN A 289 -17.74 -12.24 -6.62
C ASN A 289 -17.66 -13.75 -6.79
N ASP A 290 -16.45 -14.30 -6.72
CA ASP A 290 -16.17 -15.73 -6.94
C ASP A 290 -16.00 -16.49 -5.62
N MET A 291 -15.55 -15.81 -4.56
CA MET A 291 -15.32 -16.43 -3.25
C MET A 291 -15.85 -15.52 -2.14
N SER A 292 -16.60 -16.10 -1.21
CA SER A 292 -17.06 -15.42 0.01
C SER A 292 -16.05 -15.64 1.13
N MET A 293 -15.57 -14.54 1.74
CA MET A 293 -14.69 -14.60 2.90
C MET A 293 -15.50 -14.60 4.18
N ASN A 294 -15.38 -15.68 4.96
CA ASN A 294 -15.91 -15.86 6.32
C ASN A 294 -17.42 -15.68 6.51
N THR A 295 -18.23 -15.81 5.47
CA THR A 295 -19.68 -15.92 5.59
C THR A 295 -20.06 -17.39 5.50
N HIS A 296 -20.18 -18.08 6.63
CA HIS A 296 -20.24 -19.55 6.70
C HIS A 296 -21.49 -20.12 6.06
N GLU A 297 -22.64 -19.52 6.31
CA GLU A 297 -23.95 -19.98 5.81
C GLU A 297 -24.11 -19.73 4.30
N PHE A 298 -23.18 -19.00 3.67
CA PHE A 298 -23.12 -18.83 2.22
C PHE A 298 -23.18 -20.19 1.49
N TYR A 299 -22.51 -21.21 2.03
CA TYR A 299 -22.48 -22.55 1.46
C TYR A 299 -23.89 -23.14 1.31
N ASP A 300 -24.65 -23.18 2.40
CA ASP A 300 -26.00 -23.77 2.42
C ASP A 300 -26.98 -22.92 1.58
N CYS A 301 -26.87 -21.58 1.65
CA CYS A 301 -27.69 -20.66 0.86
C CYS A 301 -27.50 -20.84 -0.65
N VAL A 302 -26.25 -21.01 -1.11
CA VAL A 302 -25.96 -21.18 -2.55
C VAL A 302 -26.44 -22.55 -3.05
N LEU A 303 -26.33 -23.61 -2.26
CA LEU A 303 -26.89 -24.91 -2.61
C LEU A 303 -28.40 -24.82 -2.78
N GLU A 304 -29.10 -24.14 -1.87
CA GLU A 304 -30.56 -23.94 -1.98
C GLU A 304 -30.92 -23.15 -3.26
N LEU A 305 -30.15 -22.10 -3.60
CA LEU A 305 -30.35 -21.33 -4.85
C LEU A 305 -30.22 -22.22 -6.10
N ILE A 306 -29.25 -23.14 -6.10
CA ILE A 306 -29.03 -24.06 -7.23
C ILE A 306 -30.18 -25.08 -7.31
N GLU A 307 -30.54 -25.69 -6.18
CA GLU A 307 -31.63 -26.72 -6.12
C GLU A 307 -32.95 -26.14 -6.58
N ASN A 308 -33.24 -24.89 -6.22
CA ASN A 308 -34.50 -24.22 -6.60
C ASN A 308 -34.44 -23.57 -8.02
N ASN A 309 -33.32 -23.66 -8.74
CA ASN A 309 -33.07 -22.97 -10.00
C ASN A 309 -33.25 -21.44 -9.91
N GLU A 310 -32.90 -20.87 -8.76
CA GLU A 310 -32.94 -19.42 -8.51
C GLU A 310 -31.66 -18.68 -8.95
N ILE A 311 -30.60 -19.40 -9.29
CA ILE A 311 -29.35 -18.88 -9.85
C ILE A 311 -28.92 -19.67 -11.10
N ASP A 312 -28.34 -18.98 -12.09
CA ASP A 312 -27.79 -19.65 -13.27
C ASP A 312 -26.45 -20.31 -12.91
N ILE A 313 -26.36 -21.61 -13.14
CA ILE A 313 -25.18 -22.42 -12.84
C ILE A 313 -23.91 -21.90 -13.52
N LYS A 314 -24.03 -21.16 -14.61
CA LYS A 314 -22.88 -20.54 -15.31
C LYS A 314 -22.05 -19.60 -14.40
N TYR A 315 -22.70 -18.91 -13.46
CA TYR A 315 -22.01 -18.02 -12.51
C TYR A 315 -21.17 -18.82 -11.50
N ILE A 316 -21.69 -19.97 -11.07
CA ILE A 316 -20.99 -20.90 -10.20
C ILE A 316 -19.78 -21.52 -10.95
N ASP A 317 -20.01 -21.97 -12.18
CA ASP A 317 -18.96 -22.56 -13.01
C ASP A 317 -17.83 -21.57 -13.37
N ASP A 318 -18.16 -20.30 -13.65
CA ASP A 318 -17.17 -19.23 -13.87
C ASP A 318 -16.34 -18.99 -12.60
N ALA A 319 -16.99 -18.83 -11.44
CA ALA A 319 -16.31 -18.61 -10.16
C ALA A 319 -15.33 -19.75 -9.84
N VAL A 320 -15.81 -21.00 -9.91
CA VAL A 320 -14.99 -22.19 -9.63
C VAL A 320 -13.83 -22.29 -10.64
N ARG A 321 -14.07 -22.05 -11.93
CA ARG A 321 -13.03 -22.04 -12.96
C ARG A 321 -11.89 -21.08 -12.62
N ARG A 322 -12.21 -19.86 -12.20
CA ARG A 322 -11.23 -18.83 -11.81
C ARG A 322 -10.41 -19.26 -10.59
N ILE A 323 -11.07 -19.78 -9.56
CA ILE A 323 -10.41 -20.30 -8.35
C ILE A 323 -9.49 -21.50 -8.70
N LEU A 324 -9.96 -22.46 -9.50
CA LEU A 324 -9.16 -23.59 -9.93
C LEU A 324 -7.95 -23.15 -10.77
N ARG A 325 -8.12 -22.15 -11.65
CA ARG A 325 -7.01 -21.59 -12.44
C ARG A 325 -5.90 -21.07 -11.54
N ALA A 326 -6.23 -20.33 -10.49
CA ALA A 326 -5.24 -19.85 -9.52
C ALA A 326 -4.54 -21.02 -8.81
N LYS A 327 -5.27 -22.05 -8.38
CA LYS A 327 -4.71 -23.25 -7.77
C LYS A 327 -3.74 -24.01 -8.68
N PHE A 328 -4.09 -24.14 -9.96
CA PHE A 328 -3.20 -24.78 -10.95
C PHE A 328 -1.96 -23.93 -11.25
N ARG A 329 -2.11 -22.59 -11.37
CA ARG A 329 -0.99 -21.68 -11.64
C ARG A 329 0.11 -21.76 -10.58
N ILE A 330 -0.25 -21.81 -9.30
CA ILE A 330 0.72 -21.94 -8.19
C ILE A 330 1.13 -23.42 -7.91
N GLY A 331 0.65 -24.37 -8.71
CA GLY A 331 1.11 -25.76 -8.67
C GLY A 331 0.55 -26.60 -7.54
N LEU A 332 -0.59 -26.23 -6.90
CA LEU A 332 -1.16 -26.99 -5.78
C LEU A 332 -1.49 -28.45 -6.13
N PHE A 333 -1.88 -28.73 -7.39
CA PHE A 333 -2.14 -30.08 -7.88
C PHE A 333 -0.88 -30.85 -8.32
N ASP A 334 0.25 -30.17 -8.45
CA ASP A 334 1.45 -30.68 -9.12
C ASP A 334 2.64 -30.91 -8.19
N GLY A 335 2.42 -30.73 -6.91
CA GLY A 335 3.49 -30.67 -5.91
C GLY A 335 4.10 -29.26 -5.89
N LYS A 336 3.49 -28.37 -5.12
CA LYS A 336 3.94 -26.99 -4.96
C LYS A 336 5.42 -26.94 -4.54
N LYS A 337 6.12 -25.93 -5.02
CA LYS A 337 7.50 -25.63 -4.57
C LYS A 337 7.49 -25.42 -3.05
N THR A 338 8.40 -26.08 -2.34
CA THR A 338 8.65 -25.86 -0.93
C THR A 338 9.85 -24.95 -0.74
N VAL A 339 9.78 -24.09 0.24
CA VAL A 339 10.88 -23.21 0.66
C VAL A 339 11.24 -23.59 2.09
N ASP A 340 12.54 -23.70 2.38
CA ASP A 340 12.99 -24.04 3.71
C ASP A 340 12.70 -22.90 4.70
N ARG A 341 12.26 -23.22 5.92
CA ARG A 341 11.91 -22.24 6.95
C ARG A 341 13.08 -21.34 7.38
N SER A 342 14.32 -21.74 7.11
CA SER A 342 15.51 -20.90 7.37
C SER A 342 15.57 -19.62 6.55
N VAL A 343 14.68 -19.48 5.52
CA VAL A 343 14.54 -18.23 4.77
C VAL A 343 13.83 -17.14 5.58
N ILE A 344 13.02 -17.53 6.58
CA ILE A 344 12.30 -16.56 7.42
C ILE A 344 13.29 -15.70 8.17
N ASN A 345 13.21 -14.39 7.96
CA ASN A 345 14.09 -13.37 8.54
C ASN A 345 15.59 -13.67 8.34
N CYS A 346 15.94 -14.24 7.18
CA CYS A 346 17.33 -14.55 6.86
C CYS A 346 18.16 -13.26 6.61
N ASN A 347 19.48 -13.41 6.59
CA ASN A 347 20.40 -12.27 6.41
C ASN A 347 20.19 -11.51 5.10
N GLU A 348 19.73 -12.18 4.02
CA GLU A 348 19.41 -11.54 2.74
C GLU A 348 18.17 -10.63 2.92
N HIS A 349 17.13 -11.11 3.57
CA HIS A 349 15.91 -10.33 3.85
C HIS A 349 16.20 -9.15 4.80
N LYS A 350 17.01 -9.34 5.82
CA LYS A 350 17.47 -8.25 6.72
C LYS A 350 18.19 -7.13 5.96
N LYS A 351 19.12 -7.50 5.07
CA LYS A 351 19.85 -6.52 4.24
C LYS A 351 18.92 -5.77 3.29
N LEU A 352 17.96 -6.47 2.68
CA LEU A 352 16.96 -5.87 1.83
C LEU A 352 16.08 -4.89 2.62
N ASN A 353 15.61 -5.31 3.80
CA ASN A 353 14.80 -4.50 4.69
C ASN A 353 15.54 -3.21 5.12
N HIS A 354 16.78 -3.35 5.61
CA HIS A 354 17.61 -2.20 5.96
C HIS A 354 17.81 -1.24 4.78
N LYS A 355 18.06 -1.77 3.59
CA LYS A 355 18.20 -0.95 2.37
C LYS A 355 16.92 -0.23 2.01
N LEU A 356 15.77 -0.90 2.13
CA LEU A 356 14.46 -0.30 1.88
C LEU A 356 14.15 0.78 2.91
N ALA A 357 14.40 0.55 4.20
CA ALA A 357 14.24 1.55 5.26
C ALA A 357 15.09 2.81 5.00
N GLN A 358 16.38 2.66 4.59
CA GLN A 358 17.24 3.79 4.21
C GLN A 358 16.67 4.62 3.07
N GLU A 359 16.08 3.99 2.03
CA GLU A 359 15.53 4.70 0.88
C GLU A 359 14.11 5.23 1.09
N SER A 360 13.41 4.76 2.13
CA SER A 360 12.05 5.15 2.48
C SER A 360 12.01 6.38 3.39
N ALA A 361 12.96 6.53 4.31
CA ALA A 361 13.01 7.66 5.22
C ALA A 361 13.19 9.01 4.47
N VAL A 362 12.36 10.00 4.80
CA VAL A 362 12.29 11.28 4.10
C VAL A 362 12.82 12.42 4.96
N LEU A 363 13.86 13.11 4.50
CA LEU A 363 14.34 14.33 5.13
C LEU A 363 13.49 15.52 4.66
N LEU A 364 12.59 16.03 5.51
CA LEU A 364 11.64 17.09 5.15
C LEU A 364 12.19 18.51 5.39
N LYS A 365 13.02 18.68 6.41
CA LYS A 365 13.65 19.95 6.76
C LYS A 365 15.08 19.73 7.26
N ASN A 366 15.98 20.62 6.90
CA ASN A 366 17.33 20.68 7.46
C ASN A 366 17.91 22.10 7.30
N ASP A 367 18.23 22.76 8.40
CA ASP A 367 18.87 24.08 8.40
C ASP A 367 20.40 24.03 8.38
N GLY A 368 20.97 22.83 8.15
CA GLY A 368 22.40 22.55 8.21
C GLY A 368 22.82 21.83 9.51
N THR A 369 21.88 21.51 10.38
CA THR A 369 22.12 20.73 11.60
C THR A 369 22.53 19.31 11.28
N LEU A 370 21.96 18.70 10.25
CA LEU A 370 22.28 17.36 9.75
C LEU A 370 23.21 17.40 8.53
N PRO A 371 24.11 16.40 8.39
CA PRO A 371 24.41 15.33 9.34
C PRO A 371 25.19 15.82 10.56
N LEU A 372 24.98 15.17 11.70
CA LEU A 372 25.71 15.49 12.94
C LEU A 372 27.20 15.22 12.77
N LYS A 373 28.03 16.18 13.25
CA LYS A 373 29.51 16.09 13.17
C LYS A 373 30.13 16.03 14.55
N GLY A 374 31.19 15.25 14.64
CA GLY A 374 31.97 15.09 15.90
C GLY A 374 31.23 14.22 16.92
N ASN A 375 31.85 14.08 18.08
CA ASN A 375 31.25 13.34 19.21
C ASN A 375 30.24 14.25 19.92
N LYS A 376 28.98 13.84 19.98
CA LYS A 376 27.86 14.59 20.55
C LYS A 376 27.15 13.77 21.61
N THR A 377 26.78 14.41 22.71
CA THR A 377 25.77 13.86 23.62
C THR A 377 24.39 14.16 23.06
N ILE A 378 23.59 13.12 22.80
CA ILE A 378 22.31 13.21 22.13
C ILE A 378 21.19 12.82 23.09
N ALA A 379 20.20 13.68 23.27
CA ALA A 379 18.98 13.36 23.99
C ALA A 379 17.93 12.79 23.02
N VAL A 380 17.62 11.52 23.13
CA VAL A 380 16.52 10.86 22.38
C VAL A 380 15.28 10.91 23.26
N ILE A 381 14.32 11.72 22.86
CA ILE A 381 13.14 12.05 23.68
C ILE A 381 11.86 11.86 22.88
N GLY A 382 10.84 11.29 23.48
CA GLY A 382 9.52 11.19 22.89
C GLY A 382 8.87 9.83 23.06
N PRO A 383 7.54 9.76 22.90
CA PRO A 383 6.77 8.55 23.14
C PRO A 383 7.13 7.40 22.19
N ASN A 384 7.48 7.70 20.94
CA ASN A 384 7.81 6.70 19.92
C ASN A 384 9.32 6.38 19.85
N ALA A 385 10.14 6.98 20.73
CA ALA A 385 11.59 6.78 20.70
C ALA A 385 12.03 5.33 20.93
N ASP A 386 11.29 4.59 21.76
CA ASP A 386 11.60 3.20 22.13
C ASP A 386 10.35 2.30 22.03
N ASP A 387 9.47 2.59 21.07
CA ASP A 387 8.25 1.81 20.80
C ASP A 387 8.28 1.18 19.41
N ILE A 388 8.60 -0.11 19.34
CA ILE A 388 8.64 -0.86 18.08
C ILE A 388 7.23 -1.07 17.49
N ARG A 389 6.17 -1.03 18.31
CA ARG A 389 4.79 -1.21 17.86
C ARG A 389 4.34 -0.03 16.99
N ALA A 390 4.72 1.19 17.38
CA ALA A 390 4.46 2.38 16.56
C ALA A 390 5.26 2.33 15.24
N ILE A 391 6.51 1.86 15.28
CA ILE A 391 7.39 1.73 14.12
C ILE A 391 6.88 0.68 13.12
N TYR A 392 6.30 -0.42 13.60
CA TYR A 392 5.76 -1.47 12.73
C TYR A 392 4.41 -1.07 12.10
N GLY A 393 3.59 -0.29 12.82
CA GLY A 393 2.25 0.06 12.36
C GLY A 393 1.25 -1.10 12.45
N ASP A 394 0.18 -0.99 11.68
CA ASP A 394 -0.91 -1.96 11.67
C ASP A 394 -0.60 -3.21 10.84
N TRP A 395 -1.48 -4.21 10.88
CA TRP A 395 -1.37 -5.52 10.21
C TRP A 395 -0.10 -6.29 10.55
N THR A 396 0.27 -6.28 11.83
CA THR A 396 1.36 -7.08 12.37
C THR A 396 0.85 -7.98 13.50
N TYR A 397 1.68 -8.89 13.97
CA TYR A 397 1.35 -9.76 15.10
C TYR A 397 1.06 -8.99 16.41
N PHE A 398 1.27 -7.67 16.46
CA PHE A 398 0.84 -6.82 17.57
C PHE A 398 -0.60 -6.36 17.48
N SER A 399 -1.16 -6.25 16.28
CA SER A 399 -2.46 -5.62 16.04
C SER A 399 -3.51 -6.60 15.49
N HIS A 400 -3.10 -7.59 14.69
CA HIS A 400 -4.00 -8.52 14.02
C HIS A 400 -3.57 -9.99 14.19
N PRO A 401 -4.49 -10.96 14.12
CA PRO A 401 -5.95 -10.76 14.09
C PRO A 401 -6.50 -10.26 15.44
N VAL A 402 -5.73 -10.40 16.52
CA VAL A 402 -6.07 -9.94 17.88
C VAL A 402 -4.89 -9.16 18.44
N PRO A 403 -5.09 -7.93 18.94
CA PRO A 403 -4.02 -7.15 19.55
C PRO A 403 -3.28 -7.90 20.66
N LYS A 404 -1.95 -7.92 20.59
CA LYS A 404 -1.08 -8.62 21.54
C LYS A 404 -0.09 -7.64 22.16
N GLU A 405 -0.54 -6.92 23.18
CA GLU A 405 0.22 -5.83 23.80
C GLU A 405 1.54 -6.27 24.48
N ASN A 406 1.58 -7.49 25.00
CA ASN A 406 2.70 -8.01 25.79
C ASN A 406 3.60 -8.99 25.01
N VAL A 407 3.52 -9.00 23.68
CA VAL A 407 4.37 -9.85 22.84
C VAL A 407 5.76 -9.22 22.72
N THR A 408 6.80 -9.98 23.00
CA THR A 408 8.18 -9.58 22.71
C THR A 408 8.51 -9.94 21.27
N PRO A 409 8.98 -9.00 20.44
CA PRO A 409 9.44 -9.30 19.09
C PRO A 409 10.59 -10.29 19.09
N MET A 410 10.53 -11.23 18.16
CA MET A 410 11.64 -12.15 17.87
C MET A 410 12.47 -11.61 16.71
N GLY A 411 13.77 -11.89 16.72
CA GLY A 411 14.68 -11.43 15.67
C GLY A 411 15.34 -10.07 15.96
N ASP A 412 15.99 -9.52 14.93
CA ASP A 412 16.69 -8.25 15.01
C ASP A 412 15.73 -7.11 14.62
N TYR A 413 15.57 -6.14 15.49
CA TYR A 413 14.79 -4.93 15.24
C TYR A 413 15.46 -3.73 15.91
N TYR A 414 15.21 -2.53 15.38
CA TYR A 414 15.76 -1.29 15.89
C TYR A 414 14.65 -0.25 16.12
N THR A 415 14.39 0.04 17.43
CA THR A 415 13.70 1.28 17.79
C THR A 415 14.60 2.47 17.46
N ILE A 416 14.07 3.69 17.40
CA ILE A 416 14.89 4.88 17.13
C ILE A 416 16.00 4.99 18.19
N ARG A 417 15.67 4.77 19.47
CA ARG A 417 16.66 4.75 20.55
C ARG A 417 17.75 3.71 20.31
N ARG A 418 17.41 2.47 20.01
CA ARG A 418 18.39 1.39 19.74
C ARG A 418 19.28 1.69 18.55
N GLY A 419 18.71 2.23 17.47
CA GLY A 419 19.49 2.67 16.31
C GLY A 419 20.46 3.80 16.65
N MET A 420 20.04 4.78 17.46
CA MET A 420 20.91 5.85 17.93
C MET A 420 22.03 5.33 18.84
N GLU A 421 21.73 4.39 19.76
CA GLU A 421 22.74 3.72 20.60
C GLU A 421 23.77 2.94 19.75
N GLU A 422 23.33 2.28 18.67
CA GLU A 422 24.19 1.51 17.75
C GLU A 422 25.13 2.42 16.94
N VAL A 423 24.63 3.54 16.43
CA VAL A 423 25.41 4.42 15.54
C VAL A 423 26.33 5.38 16.30
N PHE A 424 25.88 5.90 17.43
CA PHE A 424 26.58 6.94 18.17
C PHE A 424 27.25 6.47 19.47
N GLY A 425 27.03 5.22 19.88
CA GLY A 425 27.48 4.67 21.16
C GLY A 425 26.51 4.96 22.30
N LYS A 426 26.21 3.93 23.08
CA LYS A 426 25.22 3.98 24.17
C LYS A 426 25.53 5.04 25.22
N GLU A 427 26.81 5.27 25.48
CA GLU A 427 27.31 6.26 26.42
C GLU A 427 27.03 7.71 26.04
N ASN A 428 26.76 7.95 24.75
CA ASN A 428 26.46 9.27 24.21
C ASN A 428 24.93 9.54 24.10
N ILE A 429 24.09 8.55 24.44
CA ILE A 429 22.64 8.65 24.31
C ILE A 429 22.01 8.82 25.70
N LEU A 430 21.27 9.91 25.86
CA LEU A 430 20.39 10.16 26.98
C LEU A 430 18.95 9.90 26.52
N TYR A 431 18.10 9.31 27.36
CA TYR A 431 16.73 8.95 26.98
C TYR A 431 15.69 9.46 27.98
N SER A 432 14.55 9.90 27.44
CA SER A 432 13.32 10.14 28.20
C SER A 432 12.10 9.93 27.30
N LYS A 433 11.05 9.29 27.84
CA LYS A 433 9.77 9.17 27.15
C LYS A 433 9.07 10.53 26.94
N GLY A 434 9.24 11.47 27.84
CA GLY A 434 8.66 12.82 27.82
C GLY A 434 7.15 12.86 28.05
N CYS A 435 6.38 12.12 27.28
CA CYS A 435 4.93 11.94 27.44
C CYS A 435 4.50 10.62 26.78
N ASP A 436 3.23 10.28 26.86
CA ASP A 436 2.60 9.28 26.00
C ASP A 436 1.84 9.95 24.83
N ILE A 437 1.33 9.13 23.91
CA ILE A 437 0.60 9.61 22.72
C ILE A 437 -0.82 10.08 23.08
N LEU A 438 -1.49 9.40 24.02
CA LEU A 438 -2.92 9.62 24.31
C LEU A 438 -3.18 10.74 25.33
N GLY A 439 -2.12 11.25 25.97
CA GLY A 439 -2.23 12.34 26.96
C GLY A 439 -2.52 11.86 28.38
N GLU A 440 -2.22 10.59 28.69
CA GLU A 440 -2.40 10.00 30.01
C GLU A 440 -1.19 10.25 30.92
N GLU A 441 0.02 10.32 30.31
CA GLU A 441 1.30 10.47 31.03
C GLU A 441 2.02 11.75 30.59
N ASN A 442 2.56 12.50 31.57
CA ASN A 442 3.33 13.72 31.32
C ASN A 442 4.61 13.73 32.18
N TYR A 443 5.75 13.59 31.53
CA TYR A 443 7.11 13.62 32.11
C TYR A 443 7.97 14.70 31.44
N ILE A 444 7.36 15.78 30.93
CA ILE A 444 8.02 16.82 30.13
C ILE A 444 9.13 17.51 30.93
N ASP A 445 8.92 17.80 32.22
CA ASP A 445 9.93 18.46 33.05
C ASP A 445 11.20 17.62 33.23
N ASP A 446 11.07 16.30 33.29
CA ASP A 446 12.24 15.40 33.34
C ASP A 446 12.90 15.29 31.96
N ALA A 447 12.12 15.29 30.88
CA ALA A 447 12.64 15.33 29.52
C ALA A 447 13.46 16.61 29.26
N VAL A 448 13.00 17.76 29.72
CA VAL A 448 13.73 19.04 29.63
C VAL A 448 15.06 18.97 30.36
N LYS A 449 15.10 18.43 31.60
CA LYS A 449 16.35 18.25 32.35
C LYS A 449 17.36 17.33 31.63
N ILE A 450 16.86 16.35 30.87
CA ILE A 450 17.69 15.47 30.03
C ILE A 450 18.20 16.24 28.80
N ALA A 451 17.34 16.99 28.14
CA ALA A 451 17.70 17.83 26.98
C ALA A 451 18.77 18.87 27.31
N GLU A 452 18.68 19.53 28.47
CA GLU A 452 19.67 20.52 28.92
C GLU A 452 21.10 19.96 29.02
N LYS A 453 21.25 18.65 29.32
CA LYS A 453 22.55 17.97 29.41
C LYS A 453 23.11 17.54 28.06
N ALA A 454 22.31 17.60 26.99
CA ALA A 454 22.72 17.16 25.67
C ALA A 454 23.23 18.32 24.80
N ASP A 455 23.93 17.98 23.72
CA ASP A 455 24.33 18.92 22.66
C ASP A 455 23.20 19.11 21.63
N VAL A 456 22.36 18.08 21.43
CA VAL A 456 21.28 18.05 20.45
C VAL A 456 20.16 17.13 20.95
N VAL A 457 18.93 17.44 20.55
CA VAL A 457 17.74 16.67 20.89
C VAL A 457 17.20 16.01 19.63
N VAL A 458 16.96 14.71 19.68
CA VAL A 458 16.18 13.93 18.70
C VAL A 458 14.81 13.65 19.34
N CYS A 459 13.79 14.40 18.89
CA CYS A 459 12.44 14.31 19.43
C CYS A 459 11.59 13.38 18.55
N VAL A 460 11.21 12.21 19.07
CA VAL A 460 10.49 11.15 18.34
C VAL A 460 9.02 11.15 18.74
N ILE A 461 8.17 11.57 17.80
CA ILE A 461 6.74 11.82 18.02
C ILE A 461 5.92 11.26 16.86
N GLY A 462 4.61 11.26 16.99
CA GLY A 462 3.72 10.79 15.93
C GLY A 462 2.40 10.24 16.46
N ASP A 463 2.01 9.06 15.98
CA ASP A 463 0.81 8.36 16.43
C ASP A 463 1.11 6.91 16.92
N CYS A 464 0.09 6.17 17.30
CA CYS A 464 0.21 4.81 17.81
C CYS A 464 -0.88 3.90 17.22
N LEU A 465 -0.76 2.59 17.44
CA LEU A 465 -1.71 1.59 16.95
C LEU A 465 -3.18 1.83 17.37
N ALA A 466 -3.41 2.54 18.49
CA ALA A 466 -4.77 2.89 18.90
C ALA A 466 -5.43 3.95 18.01
N GLN A 467 -4.64 4.69 17.21
CA GLN A 467 -5.07 5.83 16.39
C GLN A 467 -5.00 5.56 14.88
N ASN A 468 -4.63 4.37 14.46
CA ASN A 468 -4.51 4.02 13.05
C ASN A 468 -4.92 2.57 12.78
N GLY A 469 -5.20 2.27 11.51
CA GLY A 469 -5.63 0.97 11.03
C GLY A 469 -7.12 0.91 10.75
N GLU A 470 -7.58 -0.28 10.47
CA GLU A 470 -8.97 -0.57 10.16
C GLU A 470 -9.90 -0.16 11.31
N TYR A 471 -11.02 0.53 11.00
CA TYR A 471 -11.98 1.11 11.96
C TYR A 471 -11.41 2.16 12.93
N ARG A 472 -10.28 2.79 12.59
CA ARG A 472 -9.60 3.78 13.45
C ARG A 472 -9.38 5.10 12.72
N ASP A 473 -10.46 5.67 12.19
CA ASP A 473 -10.45 6.98 11.53
C ASP A 473 -10.24 8.10 12.54
N ARG A 474 -9.55 9.16 12.11
CA ARG A 474 -9.28 10.33 12.95
C ARG A 474 -9.89 11.57 12.35
N ALA A 475 -10.72 12.29 13.10
CA ALA A 475 -11.24 13.59 12.70
C ALA A 475 -10.19 14.70 12.80
N ASP A 476 -9.31 14.61 13.78
CA ASP A 476 -8.23 15.56 14.05
C ASP A 476 -6.87 14.96 13.69
N LEU A 477 -6.10 15.67 12.84
CA LEU A 477 -4.78 15.28 12.37
C LEU A 477 -3.65 15.99 13.12
N GLU A 478 -3.93 16.71 14.20
CA GLU A 478 -2.90 17.29 15.06
C GLU A 478 -2.17 16.19 15.86
N LEU A 479 -0.97 16.53 16.34
CA LEU A 479 -0.25 15.68 17.29
C LEU A 479 -1.06 15.57 18.60
N SER A 480 -1.38 14.34 18.99
CA SER A 480 -2.23 14.04 20.13
C SER A 480 -1.52 14.25 21.46
N GLY A 481 -2.30 14.40 22.54
CA GLY A 481 -1.81 14.49 23.91
C GLY A 481 -0.87 15.67 24.14
N TYR A 482 0.21 15.43 24.87
CA TYR A 482 1.17 16.48 25.24
C TYR A 482 2.34 16.66 24.26
N GLN A 483 2.32 16.02 23.08
CA GLN A 483 3.45 16.01 22.15
C GLN A 483 3.84 17.41 21.67
N THR A 484 2.84 18.26 21.32
CA THR A 484 3.13 19.63 20.89
C THR A 484 3.74 20.47 22.02
N GLU A 485 3.29 20.27 23.26
CA GLU A 485 3.88 20.92 24.44
C GLU A 485 5.30 20.45 24.69
N LEU A 486 5.55 19.13 24.60
CA LEU A 486 6.89 18.55 24.69
C LEU A 486 7.85 19.22 23.71
N VAL A 487 7.47 19.31 22.42
CA VAL A 487 8.33 19.96 21.40
C VAL A 487 8.60 21.41 21.74
N LYS A 488 7.59 22.19 22.16
CA LYS A 488 7.75 23.60 22.59
C LYS A 488 8.76 23.72 23.71
N ARG A 489 8.61 22.92 24.75
CA ARG A 489 9.48 22.93 25.92
C ARG A 489 10.94 22.50 25.57
N LEU A 490 11.10 21.57 24.65
CA LEU A 490 12.44 21.18 24.15
C LEU A 490 13.11 22.30 23.34
N ILE A 491 12.37 23.01 22.49
CA ILE A 491 12.85 24.20 21.74
C ILE A 491 13.29 25.30 22.70
N ASP A 492 12.57 25.50 23.80
CA ASP A 492 12.91 26.52 24.82
C ASP A 492 14.25 26.26 25.49
N THR A 493 14.78 25.05 25.49
CA THR A 493 16.15 24.74 25.94
C THR A 493 17.25 25.37 25.09
N LYS A 494 16.90 25.88 23.91
CA LYS A 494 17.83 26.45 22.89
C LYS A 494 18.84 25.44 22.35
N LYS A 495 18.61 24.16 22.54
CA LYS A 495 19.37 23.09 21.88
C LYS A 495 18.78 22.86 20.49
N PRO A 496 19.58 22.50 19.48
CA PRO A 496 19.03 22.04 18.20
C PRO A 496 18.08 20.88 18.40
N VAL A 497 16.87 20.96 17.79
CA VAL A 497 15.83 19.93 17.86
C VAL A 497 15.63 19.32 16.47
N ILE A 498 15.84 18.01 16.38
CA ILE A 498 15.56 17.18 15.23
C ILE A 498 14.27 16.41 15.53
N ALA A 499 13.18 16.71 14.83
CA ALA A 499 11.96 15.95 14.95
C ALA A 499 12.02 14.70 14.06
N VAL A 500 11.73 13.54 14.62
CA VAL A 500 11.52 12.28 13.89
C VAL A 500 10.06 11.91 14.05
N LEU A 501 9.37 11.82 12.92
CA LEU A 501 7.95 11.48 12.86
C LEU A 501 7.79 9.98 12.61
N VAL A 502 7.07 9.32 13.51
CA VAL A 502 6.67 7.91 13.40
C VAL A 502 5.15 7.88 13.46
N ASN A 503 4.53 7.88 12.29
CA ASN A 503 3.08 8.01 12.14
C ASN A 503 2.59 7.26 10.89
N CYS A 504 1.35 6.82 10.92
CA CYS A 504 0.75 6.05 9.82
C CYS A 504 0.12 6.91 8.71
N LYS A 505 0.08 8.21 8.88
CA LYS A 505 -0.50 9.19 7.94
C LYS A 505 0.08 10.58 8.17
N PRO A 506 0.05 11.48 7.18
CA PRO A 506 0.42 12.87 7.37
C PRO A 506 -0.36 13.55 8.49
N LEU A 507 0.35 14.23 9.38
CA LEU A 507 -0.20 15.02 10.48
C LEU A 507 -0.03 16.52 10.22
N CYS A 508 -0.77 17.36 10.94
CA CYS A 508 -0.62 18.82 10.90
C CYS A 508 0.63 19.23 11.69
N ILE A 509 1.72 19.51 11.00
CA ILE A 509 3.05 19.76 11.59
C ILE A 509 3.60 21.16 11.28
N SER A 510 2.74 22.16 11.04
CA SER A 510 3.17 23.53 10.73
C SER A 510 4.10 24.09 11.80
N TYR A 511 3.80 23.88 13.08
CA TYR A 511 4.65 24.33 14.18
C TYR A 511 6.05 23.71 14.15
N LEU A 512 6.17 22.42 13.82
CA LEU A 512 7.46 21.74 13.71
C LEU A 512 8.28 22.30 12.54
N LYS A 513 7.61 22.51 11.39
CA LYS A 513 8.26 23.09 10.20
C LYS A 513 8.89 24.45 10.48
N GLU A 514 8.22 25.27 11.25
CA GLU A 514 8.72 26.60 11.61
C GLU A 514 9.88 26.53 12.61
N ASN A 515 9.80 25.70 13.62
CA ASN A 515 10.58 25.81 14.84
C ASN A 515 11.67 24.73 15.04
N CYS A 516 11.54 23.51 14.44
CA CYS A 516 12.58 22.49 14.52
C CYS A 516 13.72 22.76 13.54
N ASN A 517 14.95 22.35 13.89
CA ASN A 517 16.15 22.49 13.03
C ASN A 517 16.14 21.50 11.87
N ALA A 518 15.68 20.27 12.11
CA ALA A 518 15.48 19.27 11.09
C ALA A 518 14.21 18.47 11.36
N ILE A 519 13.63 17.89 10.30
CA ILE A 519 12.46 17.02 10.37
C ILE A 519 12.71 15.82 9.46
N ILE A 520 12.53 14.61 10.01
CA ILE A 520 12.60 13.34 9.30
C ILE A 520 11.27 12.64 9.42
N GLU A 521 10.71 12.18 8.32
CA GLU A 521 9.51 11.34 8.28
C GLU A 521 9.90 9.89 8.02
N ASP A 522 9.52 9.00 8.94
CA ASP A 522 9.76 7.56 8.84
C ASP A 522 8.49 6.80 8.42
N PHE A 523 7.31 7.37 8.69
CA PHE A 523 6.05 6.63 8.69
C PHE A 523 6.17 5.37 9.58
N ASN A 524 5.94 4.18 9.03
CA ASN A 524 6.12 2.90 9.71
C ASN A 524 7.26 2.14 9.01
N GLY A 525 8.49 2.39 9.42
CA GLY A 525 9.70 1.99 8.68
C GLY A 525 10.18 0.54 8.90
N GLY A 526 9.47 -0.29 9.69
CA GLY A 526 9.78 -1.72 9.88
C GLY A 526 10.97 -2.01 10.80
N ASP A 527 11.51 -3.25 10.71
CA ASP A 527 12.57 -3.75 11.65
C ASP A 527 13.79 -2.85 11.72
N PHE A 528 14.19 -2.23 10.61
CA PHE A 528 15.45 -1.47 10.50
C PHE A 528 15.24 0.06 10.49
N ALA A 529 14.05 0.55 10.74
CA ALA A 529 13.74 1.97 10.78
C ALA A 529 14.66 2.78 11.67
N GLY A 530 14.79 2.36 12.94
CA GLY A 530 15.63 3.08 13.90
C GLY A 530 17.10 3.13 13.51
N LEU A 531 17.63 2.07 12.91
CA LEU A 531 19.01 2.05 12.41
C LEU A 531 19.16 3.00 11.21
N ALA A 532 18.24 2.95 10.24
CA ALA A 532 18.26 3.82 9.05
C ALA A 532 18.17 5.31 9.43
N ILE A 533 17.28 5.68 10.36
CA ILE A 533 17.15 7.05 10.86
C ILE A 533 18.45 7.51 11.56
N ALA A 534 19.03 6.67 12.42
CA ALA A 534 20.28 7.00 13.09
C ALA A 534 21.45 7.16 12.11
N GLU A 535 21.52 6.31 11.10
CA GLU A 535 22.51 6.39 10.03
C GLU A 535 22.33 7.67 9.17
N MET A 536 21.07 8.06 8.87
CA MET A 536 20.77 9.33 8.22
C MET A 536 21.27 10.50 9.08
N ILE A 537 20.90 10.55 10.36
CA ILE A 537 21.35 11.60 11.29
C ILE A 537 22.87 11.67 11.36
N GLY A 538 23.56 10.52 11.31
CA GLY A 538 25.02 10.42 11.33
C GLY A 538 25.71 10.62 9.97
N GLY A 539 24.94 10.80 8.88
CA GLY A 539 25.49 11.00 7.53
C GLY A 539 26.17 9.77 6.92
N LYS A 540 25.74 8.57 7.31
CA LYS A 540 26.26 7.29 6.76
C LYS A 540 25.79 7.05 5.32
N PHE A 541 24.68 7.65 4.92
CA PHE A 541 24.19 7.69 3.56
C PHE A 541 23.53 9.03 3.26
N ASN A 542 23.31 9.32 1.98
CA ASN A 542 22.64 10.52 1.53
C ASN A 542 21.13 10.26 1.42
N PRO A 543 20.24 10.99 2.13
CA PRO A 543 18.80 10.84 2.05
C PRO A 543 18.30 10.95 0.60
N SER A 544 17.33 10.11 0.24
CA SER A 544 16.77 10.09 -1.11
C SER A 544 15.27 9.75 -1.17
N GLY A 545 14.64 9.61 -0.02
CA GLY A 545 13.20 9.45 0.10
C GLY A 545 12.46 10.71 -0.32
N LYS A 546 11.28 10.55 -0.96
CA LYS A 546 10.38 11.63 -1.33
C LYS A 546 8.96 11.28 -0.96
N LEU A 547 8.17 12.27 -0.53
CA LEU A 547 6.78 12.07 -0.16
C LEU A 547 5.94 11.61 -1.37
N THR A 548 5.13 10.59 -1.15
CA THR A 548 4.07 10.15 -2.06
C THR A 548 2.68 10.61 -1.61
N ILE A 549 2.65 11.46 -0.57
CA ILE A 549 1.43 11.97 0.04
C ILE A 549 1.69 13.36 0.63
N SER A 550 0.70 14.26 0.51
CA SER A 550 0.80 15.65 0.96
C SER A 550 0.45 15.80 2.44
N PHE A 551 1.06 16.78 3.12
CA PHE A 551 0.84 17.10 4.54
C PHE A 551 -0.03 18.35 4.68
N PRO A 552 -1.21 18.25 5.31
CA PRO A 552 -2.10 19.39 5.50
C PRO A 552 -1.59 20.37 6.57
N ARG A 553 -2.00 21.62 6.47
CA ARG A 553 -1.79 22.62 7.53
C ARG A 553 -2.78 22.49 8.66
N HIS A 554 -3.98 21.99 8.34
CA HIS A 554 -5.10 21.84 9.27
C HIS A 554 -5.99 20.68 8.80
N SER A 555 -6.62 19.98 9.73
CA SER A 555 -7.49 18.83 9.45
C SER A 555 -8.65 19.15 8.49
N SER A 556 -9.09 20.40 8.42
CA SER A 556 -10.14 20.83 7.48
C SER A 556 -9.71 20.89 6.02
N GLN A 557 -8.41 20.78 5.72
CA GLN A 557 -7.91 20.72 4.31
C GLN A 557 -8.10 19.35 3.66
N THR A 558 -8.64 18.37 4.38
CA THR A 558 -8.94 17.06 3.78
C THR A 558 -10.21 17.11 2.93
N PRO A 559 -10.23 16.45 1.75
CA PRO A 559 -9.16 15.65 1.15
C PRO A 559 -7.95 16.48 0.73
N CYS A 560 -6.73 15.92 0.92
CA CYS A 560 -5.45 16.60 0.73
C CYS A 560 -4.60 15.81 -0.27
N TYR A 561 -4.34 16.38 -1.46
CA TYR A 561 -3.52 15.77 -2.52
C TYR A 561 -3.06 16.82 -3.53
N TYR A 562 -1.88 16.62 -4.16
CA TYR A 562 -1.21 17.62 -4.99
C TYR A 562 -1.94 17.95 -6.30
N ASN A 563 -2.65 16.99 -6.89
CA ASN A 563 -3.30 17.08 -8.20
C ASN A 563 -4.79 17.45 -8.12
N GLN A 564 -5.15 18.35 -7.21
CA GLN A 564 -6.50 18.92 -7.15
C GLN A 564 -6.76 19.81 -8.38
N TYR A 565 -8.04 19.91 -8.74
CA TYR A 565 -8.46 20.89 -9.74
C TYR A 565 -8.28 22.32 -9.20
N GLU A 566 -7.90 23.25 -10.06
CA GLU A 566 -7.88 24.66 -9.69
C GLU A 566 -9.31 25.19 -9.63
N GLY A 567 -9.72 25.64 -8.44
CA GLY A 567 -10.98 26.34 -8.24
C GLY A 567 -10.89 27.81 -8.66
N TRP A 568 -12.04 28.50 -8.76
CA TRP A 568 -12.13 29.90 -9.17
C TRP A 568 -11.21 30.84 -8.40
N HIS A 569 -11.06 30.62 -7.08
CA HIS A 569 -10.18 31.44 -6.23
C HIS A 569 -8.89 30.70 -5.82
N GLY A 570 -8.49 29.68 -6.56
CA GLY A 570 -7.27 28.90 -6.26
C GLY A 570 -7.35 28.07 -4.97
N GLY A 571 -8.55 27.68 -4.53
CA GLY A 571 -8.74 26.74 -3.42
C GLY A 571 -8.31 27.24 -2.04
N GLN A 572 -8.45 28.57 -1.77
CA GLN A 572 -8.04 29.16 -0.49
C GLN A 572 -9.16 29.18 0.53
N TYR A 573 -8.83 28.89 1.79
CA TYR A 573 -9.61 29.28 2.96
C TYR A 573 -9.20 30.70 3.39
N VAL A 574 -10.13 31.48 3.92
CA VAL A 574 -9.88 32.88 4.31
C VAL A 574 -8.94 33.02 5.51
N ASP A 575 -8.92 31.99 6.34
CA ASP A 575 -8.23 31.94 7.63
C ASP A 575 -7.06 30.94 7.68
N LEU A 576 -6.68 30.39 6.52
CA LEU A 576 -5.59 29.43 6.41
C LEU A 576 -4.66 29.79 5.25
N GLU A 577 -3.35 29.73 5.49
CA GLU A 577 -2.34 29.95 4.45
C GLU A 577 -2.52 28.96 3.30
N LYS A 578 -2.36 29.46 2.06
CA LYS A 578 -2.50 28.64 0.84
C LYS A 578 -1.47 27.51 0.78
N GLY A 579 -1.89 26.37 0.22
CA GLY A 579 -1.08 25.18 -0.01
C GLY A 579 -0.92 24.33 1.25
N TYR A 580 -0.10 23.30 1.12
CA TYR A 580 0.15 22.31 2.16
C TYR A 580 1.45 22.59 2.92
N VAL A 581 1.67 21.94 4.06
CA VAL A 581 2.94 22.02 4.79
C VAL A 581 4.04 21.41 3.95
N TYR A 582 3.84 20.21 3.46
CA TYR A 582 4.67 19.53 2.47
C TYR A 582 3.80 18.92 1.39
N GLU A 583 4.33 18.82 0.18
CA GLU A 583 3.60 18.31 -0.97
C GLU A 583 4.24 17.03 -1.52
N PHE A 584 3.49 16.31 -2.34
CA PHE A 584 3.98 15.20 -3.12
C PHE A 584 5.31 15.52 -3.82
N GLY A 585 6.29 14.63 -3.69
CA GLY A 585 7.63 14.81 -4.24
C GLY A 585 8.60 15.60 -3.34
N ASP A 586 8.14 16.22 -2.25
CA ASP A 586 9.04 16.87 -1.30
C ASP A 586 9.94 15.84 -0.60
N GLY A 587 11.18 16.20 -0.37
CA GLY A 587 12.22 15.40 0.25
C GLY A 587 13.59 15.95 -0.10
N LEU A 588 14.43 16.17 0.92
CA LEU A 588 15.75 16.77 0.81
C LEU A 588 16.84 15.69 0.71
N SER A 589 17.97 16.11 0.19
CA SER A 589 19.22 15.36 0.16
C SER A 589 20.33 16.19 0.84
N TYR A 590 21.39 15.55 1.29
CA TYR A 590 22.62 16.26 1.69
C TYR A 590 23.40 16.82 0.49
N SER A 591 23.06 16.41 -0.72
CA SER A 591 23.57 16.93 -1.99
C SER A 591 22.52 17.78 -2.69
N GLU A 592 22.96 18.76 -3.44
CA GLU A 592 22.14 19.53 -4.37
C GLU A 592 22.17 18.87 -5.75
N PHE A 593 21.01 18.69 -6.38
CA PHE A 593 20.89 18.18 -7.74
C PHE A 593 20.36 19.26 -8.66
N GLU A 594 21.11 19.55 -9.73
CA GLU A 594 20.75 20.52 -10.76
C GLU A 594 20.19 19.84 -11.99
N TYR A 595 19.02 20.29 -12.45
CA TYR A 595 18.35 19.80 -13.65
C TYR A 595 18.61 20.71 -14.85
N SER A 596 18.94 20.12 -16.00
CA SER A 596 19.24 20.86 -17.23
C SER A 596 18.87 20.04 -18.48
N ASN A 597 18.89 20.69 -19.66
CA ASN A 597 18.78 20.05 -20.96
C ASN A 597 17.56 19.13 -21.12
N LEU A 598 16.38 19.59 -20.67
CA LEU A 598 15.11 18.87 -20.96
C LEU A 598 14.90 18.83 -22.47
N ARG A 599 14.60 17.65 -23.01
CA ARG A 599 14.39 17.42 -24.43
C ARG A 599 13.43 16.28 -24.69
N LEU A 600 12.56 16.46 -25.68
CA LEU A 600 11.64 15.43 -26.16
C LEU A 600 12.24 14.79 -27.43
N SER A 601 12.11 13.46 -27.59
CA SER A 601 12.54 12.77 -28.83
C SER A 601 11.73 13.21 -30.03
N LYS A 602 10.49 13.68 -29.83
CA LYS A 602 9.60 14.33 -30.79
C LYS A 602 8.74 15.38 -30.07
N ASN A 603 8.57 16.53 -30.66
CA ASN A 603 7.71 17.60 -30.12
C ASN A 603 6.29 17.59 -30.72
N THR A 604 6.05 16.71 -31.70
CA THR A 604 4.74 16.56 -32.36
C THR A 604 4.47 15.09 -32.62
N ILE A 605 3.26 14.64 -32.32
CA ILE A 605 2.78 13.27 -32.52
C ILE A 605 1.40 13.26 -33.16
N LYS A 606 1.13 12.18 -33.95
CA LYS A 606 -0.13 12.00 -34.70
C LYS A 606 -0.87 10.71 -34.36
N ASN A 607 -0.17 9.70 -33.88
CA ASN A 607 -0.68 8.35 -33.66
C ASN A 607 -0.31 7.84 -32.29
N GLU A 608 -0.73 6.62 -31.95
CA GLU A 608 -0.28 5.91 -30.75
C GLU A 608 1.22 5.66 -30.80
N GLU A 609 2.01 6.58 -30.27
CA GLU A 609 3.47 6.50 -30.22
C GLU A 609 3.96 6.62 -28.77
N GLU A 610 5.12 6.05 -28.49
CA GLU A 610 5.89 6.31 -27.29
C GLU A 610 6.98 7.34 -27.60
N ILE A 611 7.12 8.35 -26.76
CA ILE A 611 8.23 9.29 -26.82
C ILE A 611 9.17 9.12 -25.64
N THR A 612 10.43 9.46 -25.84
CA THR A 612 11.42 9.57 -24.78
C THR A 612 11.55 11.01 -24.36
N VAL A 613 11.38 11.26 -23.07
CA VAL A 613 11.64 12.54 -22.40
C VAL A 613 12.95 12.41 -21.65
N SER A 614 13.95 13.22 -22.01
CA SER A 614 15.30 13.14 -21.43
C SER A 614 15.63 14.41 -20.68
N VAL A 615 16.29 14.27 -19.53
CA VAL A 615 16.80 15.38 -18.72
C VAL A 615 18.18 15.03 -18.18
N ASP A 616 19.06 16.01 -18.08
CA ASP A 616 20.36 15.83 -17.45
C ASP A 616 20.29 16.29 -15.99
N VAL A 617 20.76 15.44 -15.07
CA VAL A 617 20.78 15.71 -13.62
C VAL A 617 22.22 15.66 -13.13
N THR A 618 22.70 16.74 -12.55
CA THR A 618 24.06 16.88 -12.03
C THR A 618 24.05 16.92 -10.50
N ASN A 619 24.82 16.06 -9.86
CA ASN A 619 25.07 16.12 -8.42
C ASN A 619 26.13 17.20 -8.13
N LYS A 620 25.71 18.35 -7.60
CA LYS A 620 26.57 19.48 -7.20
C LYS A 620 27.13 19.35 -5.79
N GLY A 621 26.65 18.37 -5.02
CA GLY A 621 27.09 18.16 -3.65
C GLY A 621 28.41 17.41 -3.54
N ASN A 622 28.86 17.24 -2.30
CA ASN A 622 30.11 16.55 -1.98
C ASN A 622 29.93 15.08 -1.60
N MET A 623 28.70 14.55 -1.73
CA MET A 623 28.33 13.19 -1.35
C MET A 623 27.63 12.54 -2.53
N ASP A 624 27.98 11.28 -2.82
CA ASP A 624 27.24 10.46 -3.76
C ASP A 624 25.76 10.34 -3.31
N GLY A 625 24.84 10.33 -4.24
CA GLY A 625 23.42 10.29 -3.85
C GLY A 625 22.51 9.70 -4.92
N LYS A 626 21.29 9.44 -4.52
CA LYS A 626 20.20 9.08 -5.43
C LYS A 626 19.23 10.23 -5.55
N GLU A 627 18.78 10.50 -6.76
CA GLU A 627 17.71 11.47 -7.03
C GLU A 627 16.53 10.77 -7.70
N THR A 628 15.32 11.13 -7.30
CA THR A 628 14.09 10.72 -7.97
C THR A 628 13.63 11.82 -8.90
N VAL A 629 13.66 11.53 -10.20
CA VAL A 629 13.21 12.42 -11.27
C VAL A 629 11.73 12.14 -11.52
N LEU A 630 10.88 13.15 -11.40
CA LEU A 630 9.44 13.08 -11.59
C LEU A 630 9.06 13.76 -12.92
N MET A 631 8.16 13.14 -13.69
CA MET A 631 7.61 13.69 -14.92
C MET A 631 6.10 13.89 -14.77
N PHE A 632 5.68 15.15 -14.83
CA PHE A 632 4.26 15.53 -14.82
C PHE A 632 3.83 15.99 -16.20
N VAL A 633 2.52 15.85 -16.44
CA VAL A 633 1.86 16.34 -17.66
C VAL A 633 0.71 17.25 -17.29
N ASN A 634 0.55 18.33 -18.05
CA ASN A 634 -0.62 19.21 -18.07
C ASN A 634 -1.23 19.24 -19.48
N ASP A 635 -2.48 18.87 -19.61
CA ASP A 635 -3.26 19.17 -20.81
C ASP A 635 -3.68 20.64 -20.76
N VAL A 636 -3.15 21.47 -21.67
CA VAL A 636 -3.31 22.92 -21.60
C VAL A 636 -4.75 23.35 -21.83
N ILE A 637 -5.47 22.66 -22.73
CA ILE A 637 -6.88 22.89 -23.03
C ILE A 637 -7.56 21.55 -23.23
N SER A 638 -8.45 21.20 -22.33
CA SER A 638 -9.16 19.93 -22.31
C SER A 638 -10.69 20.16 -22.36
N SER A 639 -11.43 19.20 -22.89
CA SER A 639 -12.91 19.23 -22.93
C SER A 639 -13.56 18.98 -21.56
N VAL A 640 -12.79 18.50 -20.59
CA VAL A 640 -13.16 18.34 -19.18
C VAL A 640 -12.08 18.95 -18.30
N LEU A 641 -12.43 19.34 -17.08
CA LEU A 641 -11.46 19.86 -16.14
C LEU A 641 -10.45 18.77 -15.75
N THR A 642 -9.17 19.04 -15.96
CA THR A 642 -8.04 18.17 -15.58
C THR A 642 -7.12 18.85 -14.57
N PRO A 643 -6.40 18.08 -13.73
CA PRO A 643 -5.36 18.66 -12.88
C PRO A 643 -4.23 19.27 -13.72
N THR A 644 -3.69 20.40 -13.27
CA THR A 644 -2.54 21.08 -13.93
C THR A 644 -1.23 20.31 -13.82
N LYS A 645 -1.17 19.31 -12.96
CA LYS A 645 -0.03 18.40 -12.81
C LYS A 645 -0.54 16.97 -12.59
N GLN A 646 -0.20 16.07 -13.48
CA GLN A 646 -0.49 14.64 -13.36
C GLN A 646 0.81 13.88 -13.54
N LEU A 647 1.24 13.12 -12.53
CA LEU A 647 2.44 12.29 -12.68
C LEU A 647 2.21 11.22 -13.75
N LYS A 648 3.14 11.12 -14.69
CA LYS A 648 3.12 10.13 -15.78
C LYS A 648 4.46 9.40 -15.94
N GLY A 649 5.42 9.67 -15.06
CA GLY A 649 6.69 8.97 -15.04
C GLY A 649 7.53 9.32 -13.83
N PHE A 650 8.34 8.38 -13.39
CA PHE A 650 9.40 8.62 -12.42
C PHE A 650 10.57 7.66 -12.64
N GLU A 651 11.77 8.09 -12.26
CA GLU A 651 12.96 7.26 -12.28
C GLU A 651 13.89 7.65 -11.14
N LYS A 652 14.44 6.67 -10.43
CA LYS A 652 15.42 6.88 -9.37
C LYS A 652 16.82 6.55 -9.87
N VAL A 653 17.71 7.53 -9.88
CA VAL A 653 19.04 7.42 -10.44
C VAL A 653 20.11 7.67 -9.38
N PHE A 654 21.19 6.87 -9.39
CA PHE A 654 22.37 7.09 -8.56
C PHE A 654 23.37 7.98 -9.32
N ILE A 655 23.84 9.07 -8.69
CA ILE A 655 24.76 10.05 -9.30
C ILE A 655 25.88 10.32 -8.31
N LYS A 656 27.14 10.09 -8.71
CA LYS A 656 28.29 10.43 -7.87
C LYS A 656 28.48 11.93 -7.77
N SER A 657 29.12 12.35 -6.69
CA SER A 657 29.51 13.75 -6.49
C SER A 657 30.24 14.31 -7.69
N GLY A 658 29.78 15.43 -8.22
CA GLY A 658 30.33 16.11 -9.40
C GLY A 658 29.95 15.50 -10.76
N GLU A 659 29.27 14.33 -10.80
CA GLU A 659 28.88 13.68 -12.06
C GLU A 659 27.49 14.14 -12.53
N THR A 660 27.25 13.98 -13.83
CA THR A 660 25.95 14.21 -14.48
C THR A 660 25.43 12.89 -15.04
N ALA A 661 24.16 12.58 -14.81
CA ALA A 661 23.46 11.47 -15.43
C ALA A 661 22.34 11.97 -16.34
N THR A 662 22.20 11.37 -17.52
CA THR A 662 21.02 11.58 -18.36
C THR A 662 19.96 10.59 -17.98
N VAL A 663 18.81 11.09 -17.55
CA VAL A 663 17.63 10.28 -17.20
C VAL A 663 16.64 10.30 -18.37
N ASN A 664 16.21 9.11 -18.78
CA ASN A 664 15.27 8.92 -19.87
C ASN A 664 13.96 8.34 -19.33
N LEU A 665 12.89 9.09 -19.48
CA LEU A 665 11.52 8.70 -19.10
C LEU A 665 10.73 8.39 -20.36
N LYS A 666 9.97 7.33 -20.33
CA LYS A 666 9.05 6.98 -21.42
C LYS A 666 7.69 7.58 -21.15
N LEU A 667 7.11 8.23 -22.16
CA LEU A 667 5.76 8.74 -22.15
C LEU A 667 4.98 8.08 -23.29
N ASN A 668 4.07 7.19 -22.93
CA ASN A 668 3.16 6.60 -23.91
C ASN A 668 2.03 7.61 -24.18
N ILE A 669 1.61 7.74 -25.44
CA ILE A 669 0.51 8.64 -25.80
C ILE A 669 -0.77 8.35 -25.01
N LYS A 670 -1.03 7.08 -24.67
CA LYS A 670 -2.18 6.68 -23.85
C LYS A 670 -2.18 7.30 -22.44
N ASP A 671 -0.99 7.65 -21.93
CA ASP A 671 -0.88 8.32 -20.63
C ASP A 671 -1.36 9.78 -20.66
N LEU A 672 -1.56 10.35 -21.86
CA LEU A 672 -2.15 11.69 -22.08
C LEU A 672 -3.69 11.65 -22.18
N ALA A 673 -4.29 10.46 -22.17
CA ALA A 673 -5.72 10.33 -22.32
C ALA A 673 -6.48 10.94 -21.14
N ILE A 674 -7.58 11.58 -21.45
CA ILE A 674 -8.61 11.97 -20.51
C ILE A 674 -9.79 11.01 -20.58
N VAL A 675 -10.57 10.98 -19.51
CA VAL A 675 -11.90 10.34 -19.52
C VAL A 675 -12.94 11.40 -19.80
N THR A 676 -13.63 11.28 -20.92
CA THR A 676 -14.66 12.25 -21.33
C THR A 676 -15.88 12.20 -20.41
N ARG A 677 -16.81 13.14 -20.58
CA ARG A 677 -18.11 13.14 -19.87
C ARG A 677 -18.94 11.87 -20.13
N ASP A 678 -18.71 11.20 -21.25
CA ASP A 678 -19.40 9.98 -21.65
C ASP A 678 -18.61 8.70 -21.26
N SER A 679 -17.60 8.85 -20.39
CA SER A 679 -16.74 7.78 -19.86
C SER A 679 -15.88 7.08 -20.92
N GLU A 680 -15.60 7.73 -22.04
CA GLU A 680 -14.71 7.25 -23.10
C GLU A 680 -13.27 7.78 -22.86
N TYR A 681 -12.26 7.00 -23.28
CA TYR A 681 -10.86 7.43 -23.25
C TYR A 681 -10.46 8.08 -24.57
N ILE A 682 -9.94 9.30 -24.51
CA ILE A 682 -9.47 10.05 -25.68
C ILE A 682 -8.22 10.85 -25.35
N VAL A 683 -7.26 10.87 -26.28
CA VAL A 683 -6.21 11.89 -26.30
C VAL A 683 -6.66 12.99 -27.21
N GLU A 684 -6.87 14.18 -26.68
CA GLU A 684 -7.37 15.31 -27.46
C GLU A 684 -6.24 15.98 -28.25
N LYS A 685 -6.59 16.47 -29.44
CA LYS A 685 -5.72 17.35 -30.20
C LYS A 685 -5.43 18.61 -29.38
N GLY A 686 -4.15 18.93 -29.19
CA GLY A 686 -3.79 20.10 -28.38
C GLY A 686 -2.32 20.16 -28.03
N LYS A 687 -2.02 20.99 -27.05
CA LYS A 687 -0.69 21.15 -26.47
C LYS A 687 -0.68 20.58 -25.06
N PHE A 688 0.37 19.86 -24.77
CA PHE A 688 0.63 19.29 -23.45
C PHE A 688 1.95 19.88 -22.90
N GLU A 689 1.93 20.42 -21.69
CA GLU A 689 3.16 20.77 -20.98
C GLU A 689 3.74 19.50 -20.34
N ILE A 690 4.97 19.20 -20.69
CA ILE A 690 5.76 18.11 -20.09
C ILE A 690 6.71 18.77 -19.10
N MET A 691 6.51 18.46 -17.81
CA MET A 691 7.27 19.03 -16.70
C MET A 691 8.13 17.95 -16.06
N VAL A 692 9.45 18.17 -15.98
CA VAL A 692 10.38 17.20 -15.39
C VAL A 692 11.23 17.86 -14.33
N GLY A 693 11.21 17.31 -13.12
CA GLY A 693 11.93 17.91 -12.00
C GLY A 693 11.90 17.04 -10.74
N ARG A 694 12.21 17.68 -9.61
CA ARG A 694 12.34 16.99 -8.32
C ARG A 694 11.03 16.87 -7.54
N ASN A 695 10.07 17.78 -7.75
CA ASN A 695 8.78 17.83 -7.07
C ASN A 695 7.76 18.65 -7.88
N THR A 696 6.63 18.97 -7.30
CA THR A 696 5.54 19.75 -7.91
C THR A 696 5.86 21.21 -8.14
N LYS A 697 6.99 21.74 -7.63
CA LYS A 697 7.35 23.17 -7.65
C LYS A 697 8.61 23.46 -8.46
N GLU A 698 9.58 22.55 -8.41
CA GLU A 698 10.90 22.71 -9.02
C GLU A 698 11.06 21.75 -10.21
N TYR A 699 10.83 22.25 -11.42
CA TYR A 699 10.86 21.48 -12.67
C TYR A 699 11.26 22.35 -13.89
N LEU A 700 11.78 21.69 -14.90
CA LEU A 700 11.89 22.20 -16.28
C LEU A 700 10.63 21.83 -17.05
N LYS A 701 10.28 22.60 -18.09
CA LYS A 701 9.13 22.29 -18.94
C LYS A 701 9.42 22.46 -20.42
N ASP A 702 8.74 21.63 -21.24
CA ASP A 702 8.72 21.70 -22.70
C ASP A 702 7.30 21.38 -23.20
N ILE A 703 7.02 21.63 -24.48
CA ILE A 703 5.69 21.47 -25.09
C ILE A 703 5.70 20.28 -26.05
N LEU A 704 4.74 19.40 -25.87
CA LEU A 704 4.36 18.35 -26.79
C LEU A 704 3.06 18.72 -27.49
N SER A 705 2.97 18.57 -28.82
CA SER A 705 1.77 18.82 -29.60
C SER A 705 1.16 17.51 -30.13
N VAL A 706 -0.13 17.33 -29.94
CA VAL A 706 -0.93 16.23 -30.55
C VAL A 706 -1.74 16.84 -31.70
N GLU A 707 -1.59 16.31 -32.91
CA GLU A 707 -2.19 16.94 -34.11
C GLU A 707 -3.63 16.52 -34.38
N GLU A 708 -4.06 15.37 -33.87
CA GLU A 708 -5.42 14.81 -34.07
C GLU A 708 -5.94 14.16 -32.79
N ASN A 709 -7.27 14.08 -32.67
CA ASN A 709 -7.88 13.31 -31.58
C ASN A 709 -7.62 11.81 -31.78
N ILE A 710 -7.19 11.13 -30.71
CA ILE A 710 -6.92 9.68 -30.72
C ILE A 710 -7.88 9.01 -29.75
N LYS A 711 -8.85 8.25 -30.25
CA LYS A 711 -9.76 7.44 -29.43
C LYS A 711 -9.07 6.12 -29.09
N LEU A 712 -9.08 5.75 -27.78
CA LEU A 712 -8.42 4.56 -27.25
C LEU A 712 -9.42 3.42 -27.02
#